data_2f3f3fe7a5b7e775cdf1076a08e356cf
#
_entry.id   2f3f3fe7a5b7e775cdf1076a08e356cf
#
_cell.length_a   1.000
_cell.length_b   1.000
_cell.length_c   1.000
_cell.angle_alpha   90.00
_cell.angle_beta   90.00
_cell.angle_gamma   90.00
#
_symmetry.space_group_name_H-M   'P 1'
#
loop_
_entity.id
_entity.type
_entity.pdbx_description
1 polymer ?
#
loop_
_entity_poly.entity_id
_entity_poly.type
_entity_poly.pdbx_seq_one_letter_code
_entity_poly.pdbx_strand_id
1 'polypeptide(L)'
;MKKRIVAVVLCLTMVLSLVSGCSNKNVTEEKAPASQETVTETSDMEESKAVETSIENVESLERPSIGSKIDNNLYEEGIVPSVPEYSVDTSFSNVINAEDCVLGEYVSDAYREKLAKNLFVVEGTSGFEFWEQYEFNAYSQTPNFVTVDSLMHTYHLYFAHLLKSIEKASLSDAVKNISGAMFDKSMEQYDEYKGTQWEDAAVRNVAYFAVACKLSGVDVSVPDFVNDIVTGEVDRILSADGIEESAIIPDTNEDYSQYKPRGYYDGDEQLERYFRTMMWFGRITFAASNDSATRSAVLMSIALKECSLPDWESVYAVTSFFAGASDDLGYCEYMPVIEAAYGGNLNKDALTGDESAWKTLTDKISEMDPPKIQSVPVYEDEENVIPGFRLMGQRFTIDGNIMQNLIFRAVSENEEGKKRMLPTVLDVPAALGSDTAKNIALENGASAFPDYETNLNKLREDINSSSDSLWSSSLYSGWLNTLRPLLTEKGEGYPSFMNNNEWTKKTLETFAGSFAELKHDTVLYSKQPMAEMGGGDLDPVDDRGYVEPEPLVYARFSNLAKTTADGLKKYGMISSEDEKNLGLLVELSDKLLVIAQKELKNELPSDEEFELIKNYGGDIEHFWYEAMKDESENESFTTEEFPAAIIVDVATDPNGSVLEAGTGSPRAISVVVPVDGILRIAMGSVYDYYEFEWPLSNRLTDNEWRRMVGAESGLGFLYEKDDSIVNPQWTTSYREEKWHWEW
;
A
#
# COMPACT_ATOMS: atom_id res chain seq x y z
N MET A 1 27.96 -21.13 -24.16
CA MET A 1 28.24 -20.05 -23.21
C MET A 1 28.65 -18.72 -23.91
N LYS A 2 28.00 -18.30 -25.00
CA LYS A 2 28.24 -17.01 -25.70
C LYS A 2 27.02 -16.48 -26.46
N LYS A 3 25.82 -16.85 -26.08
CA LYS A 3 24.56 -16.37 -26.71
C LYS A 3 23.53 -15.78 -25.71
N ARG A 4 23.89 -15.62 -24.41
CA ARG A 4 22.99 -15.06 -23.38
C ARG A 4 23.30 -13.61 -22.96
N ILE A 5 24.33 -12.97 -23.53
CA ILE A 5 24.76 -11.61 -23.14
C ILE A 5 24.14 -10.51 -24.03
N VAL A 6 23.44 -10.84 -25.10
CA VAL A 6 22.87 -9.84 -26.03
C VAL A 6 21.42 -9.46 -25.72
N ALA A 7 20.67 -10.23 -24.94
CA ALA A 7 19.28 -9.95 -24.63
C ALA A 7 19.06 -8.95 -23.48
N VAL A 8 20.04 -8.81 -22.58
CA VAL A 8 19.90 -7.96 -21.37
C VAL A 8 20.22 -6.48 -21.64
N VAL A 9 20.90 -6.17 -22.75
CA VAL A 9 21.28 -4.77 -23.08
C VAL A 9 20.21 -4.03 -23.88
N LEU A 10 19.20 -4.71 -24.42
CA LEU A 10 18.15 -4.06 -25.23
C LEU A 10 16.94 -3.57 -24.41
N CYS A 11 16.71 -4.06 -23.21
CA CYS A 11 15.59 -3.60 -22.36
C CYS A 11 15.86 -2.27 -21.64
N LEU A 12 17.11 -1.83 -21.51
CA LEU A 12 17.47 -0.61 -20.78
C LEU A 12 17.40 0.69 -21.63
N THR A 13 17.14 0.61 -22.93
CA THR A 13 17.14 1.79 -23.81
C THR A 13 15.77 2.32 -24.18
N MET A 14 14.67 1.71 -23.76
CA MET A 14 13.31 2.14 -24.11
C MET A 14 12.58 3.00 -23.06
N VAL A 15 13.11 3.14 -21.85
CA VAL A 15 12.48 3.99 -20.81
C VAL A 15 12.88 5.48 -20.89
N LEU A 16 13.83 5.83 -21.75
CA LEU A 16 14.42 7.19 -21.84
C LEU A 16 13.90 8.06 -22.99
N SER A 17 12.80 7.74 -23.67
CA SER A 17 12.37 8.46 -24.86
C SER A 17 11.02 9.20 -24.78
N LEU A 18 10.44 9.41 -23.60
CA LEU A 18 9.12 10.06 -23.49
C LEU A 18 9.10 11.43 -22.81
N VAL A 19 10.22 12.12 -22.68
CA VAL A 19 10.18 13.55 -22.28
C VAL A 19 11.13 14.36 -23.17
N SER A 20 10.64 14.86 -24.29
CA SER A 20 11.17 16.10 -24.87
C SER A 20 10.31 16.60 -26.01
N GLY A 21 9.67 17.70 -25.83
CA GLY A 21 9.36 18.49 -26.97
C GLY A 21 8.14 19.34 -27.02
N CYS A 22 8.20 20.49 -26.46
CA CYS A 22 7.46 21.63 -27.02
C CYS A 22 8.39 22.85 -27.08
N SER A 23 8.78 23.23 -28.27
CA SER A 23 9.13 24.65 -28.53
C SER A 23 8.87 25.00 -29.98
N ASN A 24 7.92 25.90 -30.14
CA ASN A 24 7.59 26.61 -31.40
C ASN A 24 8.75 27.44 -31.92
N LYS A 25 8.95 27.43 -33.23
CA LYS A 25 9.16 28.69 -33.99
C LYS A 25 8.92 28.51 -35.51
N ASN A 26 8.11 29.41 -36.03
CA ASN A 26 7.81 29.70 -37.43
C ASN A 26 9.06 29.98 -38.30
N VAL A 27 9.00 29.72 -39.62
CA VAL A 27 8.99 30.74 -40.68
C VAL A 27 9.14 30.11 -42.09
N THR A 28 8.20 30.51 -42.95
CA THR A 28 8.16 30.77 -44.43
C THR A 28 8.29 29.69 -45.51
N GLU A 29 7.32 29.82 -46.38
CA GLU A 29 7.07 29.27 -47.68
C GLU A 29 8.23 29.34 -48.68
N GLU A 30 8.30 28.38 -49.62
CA GLU A 30 8.40 28.71 -51.05
C GLU A 30 7.95 27.55 -51.98
N LYS A 31 7.44 27.91 -53.14
CA LYS A 31 6.62 27.21 -54.13
C LYS A 31 7.35 26.21 -55.03
N ALA A 32 6.51 25.32 -55.55
CA ALA A 32 6.68 24.32 -56.62
C ALA A 32 7.28 24.85 -57.95
N PRO A 33 7.59 23.97 -58.93
CA PRO A 33 6.53 23.60 -59.86
C PRO A 33 6.56 22.14 -60.41
N ALA A 34 5.43 21.81 -61.04
CA ALA A 34 5.03 20.57 -61.64
C ALA A 34 5.69 20.25 -62.98
N SER A 35 5.71 18.98 -63.40
CA SER A 35 5.58 18.58 -64.80
C SER A 35 5.09 17.13 -64.92
N GLN A 36 4.22 17.00 -65.88
CA GLN A 36 3.31 16.05 -66.40
C GLN A 36 3.86 14.69 -66.91
N GLU A 37 2.96 13.70 -66.81
CA GLU A 37 2.51 12.65 -67.75
C GLU A 37 3.49 11.79 -68.50
N THR A 38 3.33 10.46 -68.41
CA THR A 38 2.92 9.63 -69.57
C THR A 38 2.28 8.29 -69.09
N VAL A 39 1.10 8.02 -69.69
CA VAL A 39 0.32 6.78 -69.57
C VAL A 39 0.93 5.72 -70.47
N THR A 40 1.05 4.49 -70.00
CA THR A 40 1.02 3.29 -70.85
C THR A 40 0.32 2.15 -70.08
N GLU A 41 -0.83 1.75 -70.57
CA GLU A 41 -1.56 0.55 -70.25
C GLU A 41 -0.78 -0.70 -70.62
N THR A 42 -0.67 -1.68 -69.72
CA THR A 42 -0.65 -3.10 -70.11
C THR A 42 -1.29 -3.89 -68.96
N SER A 43 -2.33 -4.59 -69.31
CA SER A 43 -3.03 -5.57 -68.51
C SER A 43 -2.13 -6.76 -68.18
N ASP A 44 -2.14 -7.22 -66.93
CA ASP A 44 -2.07 -8.65 -66.61
C ASP A 44 -2.38 -8.92 -65.13
N MET A 45 -3.32 -9.83 -64.98
CA MET A 45 -3.64 -10.74 -63.86
C MET A 45 -3.31 -10.29 -62.43
N GLU A 46 -4.37 -10.02 -61.65
CA GLU A 46 -4.38 -9.91 -60.20
C GLU A 46 -4.02 -11.26 -59.54
N GLU A 47 -2.81 -11.38 -59.05
CA GLU A 47 -2.53 -12.19 -57.83
C GLU A 47 -2.94 -11.35 -56.63
N SER A 48 -3.94 -11.83 -55.89
CA SER A 48 -4.34 -11.22 -54.62
C SER A 48 -3.17 -11.35 -53.60
N LYS A 49 -2.36 -10.33 -53.47
CA LYS A 49 -1.51 -10.14 -52.32
C LYS A 49 -2.39 -9.76 -51.15
N ALA A 50 -2.46 -10.64 -50.16
CA ALA A 50 -2.94 -10.26 -48.84
C ALA A 50 -2.17 -9.01 -48.38
N VAL A 51 -2.89 -7.93 -48.14
CA VAL A 51 -2.34 -6.72 -47.53
C VAL A 51 -2.08 -7.10 -46.08
N GLU A 52 -0.83 -7.36 -45.71
CA GLU A 52 -0.41 -7.33 -44.32
C GLU A 52 -0.63 -5.89 -43.83
N THR A 53 -1.75 -5.67 -43.16
CA THR A 53 -1.95 -4.46 -42.37
C THR A 53 -1.09 -4.57 -41.11
N SER A 54 0.13 -4.07 -41.18
CA SER A 54 0.93 -3.86 -39.99
C SER A 54 0.28 -2.74 -39.16
N ILE A 55 -0.27 -3.09 -38.00
CA ILE A 55 -0.71 -2.11 -36.99
C ILE A 55 0.56 -1.59 -36.33
N GLU A 56 1.13 -0.50 -36.85
CA GLU A 56 2.24 0.18 -36.21
C GLU A 56 1.69 1.17 -35.17
N ASN A 57 2.16 1.09 -33.92
CA ASN A 57 1.91 2.03 -32.82
C ASN A 57 0.43 2.21 -32.41
N VAL A 58 -0.20 1.16 -31.88
CA VAL A 58 -1.46 1.30 -31.15
C VAL A 58 -1.12 1.70 -29.71
N GLU A 59 -1.50 2.92 -29.30
CA GLU A 59 -1.35 3.38 -27.94
C GLU A 59 -2.51 2.85 -27.08
N SER A 60 -2.23 2.44 -25.83
CA SER A 60 -3.24 2.09 -24.83
C SER A 60 -4.12 3.30 -24.52
N LEU A 61 -5.36 3.05 -24.09
CA LEU A 61 -6.21 4.12 -23.56
C LEU A 61 -5.61 4.65 -22.26
N GLU A 62 -5.84 5.94 -22.00
CA GLU A 62 -5.51 6.51 -20.69
C GLU A 62 -6.34 5.81 -19.61
N ARG A 63 -5.67 5.30 -18.59
CA ARG A 63 -6.35 4.62 -17.50
C ARG A 63 -7.14 5.63 -16.66
N PRO A 64 -8.36 5.28 -16.20
CA PRO A 64 -9.13 6.14 -15.32
C PRO A 64 -8.33 6.54 -14.09
N SER A 65 -8.32 7.82 -13.75
CA SER A 65 -7.67 8.34 -12.56
C SER A 65 -8.38 9.56 -12.00
N ILE A 66 -8.28 9.77 -10.70
CA ILE A 66 -8.83 10.96 -10.04
C ILE A 66 -8.06 12.23 -10.43
N GLY A 67 -6.83 12.09 -10.97
CA GLY A 67 -6.07 13.19 -11.54
C GLY A 67 -5.58 14.22 -10.52
N SER A 68 -5.56 13.88 -9.23
CA SER A 68 -4.84 14.64 -8.22
C SER A 68 -3.37 14.27 -8.28
N LYS A 69 -2.49 15.26 -8.16
CA LYS A 69 -1.05 15.04 -8.09
C LYS A 69 -0.57 15.47 -6.72
N ILE A 70 0.16 14.59 -6.06
CA ILE A 70 0.86 14.91 -4.82
C ILE A 70 2.05 15.81 -5.20
N ASP A 71 2.13 16.99 -4.62
CA ASP A 71 3.29 17.87 -4.78
C ASP A 71 4.37 17.46 -3.77
N ASN A 72 5.40 16.81 -4.24
CA ASN A 72 6.51 16.36 -3.40
C ASN A 72 7.54 17.45 -3.11
N ASN A 73 7.39 18.65 -3.69
CA ASN A 73 8.35 19.74 -3.61
C ASN A 73 7.93 20.88 -2.67
N LEU A 74 6.92 20.65 -1.81
CA LEU A 74 6.38 21.68 -0.93
C LEU A 74 7.41 22.29 0.05
N TYR A 75 8.55 21.64 0.26
CA TYR A 75 9.54 22.07 1.21
C TYR A 75 10.98 21.94 0.65
N GLU A 76 11.45 22.98 -0.05
CA GLU A 76 12.82 23.04 -0.59
C GLU A 76 13.79 23.86 0.27
N GLU A 77 13.32 24.63 1.25
CA GLU A 77 14.20 25.40 2.11
C GLU A 77 15.00 24.48 3.04
N GLY A 78 16.28 24.32 2.74
CA GLY A 78 17.21 23.59 3.59
C GLY A 78 17.31 24.24 4.98
N ILE A 79 16.76 23.59 6.01
CA ILE A 79 17.02 23.96 7.39
C ILE A 79 18.43 23.50 7.73
N VAL A 80 19.21 24.40 8.30
CA VAL A 80 20.50 24.05 8.89
C VAL A 80 20.27 23.85 10.39
N PRO A 81 20.27 22.63 10.89
CA PRO A 81 20.12 22.35 12.32
C PRO A 81 21.23 23.05 13.12
N SER A 82 20.88 23.57 14.28
CA SER A 82 21.82 24.34 15.13
C SER A 82 21.60 24.13 16.63
N VAL A 83 20.98 23.00 16.99
CA VAL A 83 20.78 22.63 18.41
C VAL A 83 22.13 22.30 19.04
N PRO A 84 22.49 22.93 20.17
CA PRO A 84 23.73 22.62 20.89
C PRO A 84 23.73 21.16 21.36
N GLU A 85 24.89 20.52 21.28
CA GLU A 85 25.08 19.15 21.82
C GLU A 85 24.86 19.13 23.34
N TYR A 86 24.17 18.11 23.83
CA TYR A 86 23.92 17.88 25.24
C TYR A 86 24.01 16.39 25.62
N SER A 87 24.21 16.15 26.92
CA SER A 87 24.27 14.81 27.48
C SER A 87 23.75 14.81 28.93
N VAL A 88 23.36 13.65 29.41
CA VAL A 88 23.00 13.41 30.81
C VAL A 88 23.80 12.24 31.35
N ASP A 89 23.99 12.21 32.68
CA ASP A 89 24.48 11.03 33.39
C ASP A 89 23.33 10.31 34.09
N THR A 90 23.60 9.17 34.69
CA THR A 90 22.58 8.36 35.39
C THR A 90 22.04 9.03 36.67
N SER A 91 22.62 10.15 37.11
CA SER A 91 22.06 10.96 38.19
C SER A 91 21.00 11.97 37.73
N PHE A 92 20.93 12.22 36.42
CA PHE A 92 20.04 13.21 35.79
C PHE A 92 20.03 14.60 36.45
N SER A 93 21.14 14.96 37.09
CA SER A 93 21.25 16.20 37.88
C SER A 93 21.06 17.49 37.07
N ASN A 94 21.15 17.43 35.74
CA ASN A 94 20.92 18.52 34.81
C ASN A 94 19.57 18.44 34.07
N VAL A 95 18.63 17.62 34.56
CA VAL A 95 17.27 17.47 34.02
C VAL A 95 16.27 17.93 35.05
N ILE A 96 15.40 18.91 34.73
CA ILE A 96 14.57 19.62 35.71
C ILE A 96 13.44 18.77 36.33
N ASN A 97 12.88 17.81 35.58
CA ASN A 97 11.79 16.94 36.02
C ASN A 97 12.25 15.49 36.28
N ALA A 98 13.53 15.29 36.54
CA ALA A 98 14.07 13.94 36.75
C ALA A 98 13.50 13.23 37.98
N GLU A 99 13.21 13.98 39.06
CA GLU A 99 12.61 13.41 40.29
C GLU A 99 11.24 12.78 40.02
N ASP A 100 10.42 13.41 39.17
CA ASP A 100 9.08 12.96 38.87
C ASP A 100 9.08 11.84 37.81
N CYS A 101 10.04 11.90 36.85
CA CYS A 101 10.03 11.04 35.68
C CYS A 101 10.92 9.80 35.78
N VAL A 102 12.08 9.86 36.49
CA VAL A 102 13.11 8.79 36.40
C VAL A 102 13.84 8.46 37.68
N LEU A 103 13.82 9.31 38.69
CA LEU A 103 14.54 9.08 39.93
C LEU A 103 13.70 8.38 41.04
N GLY A 104 12.50 7.92 40.73
CA GLY A 104 11.64 7.16 41.64
C GLY A 104 12.29 5.87 42.15
N GLU A 105 11.94 5.47 43.39
CA GLU A 105 12.53 4.32 44.09
C GLU A 105 12.39 2.98 43.32
N TYR A 106 11.35 2.85 42.53
CA TYR A 106 11.04 1.62 41.78
C TYR A 106 11.45 1.67 40.31
N VAL A 107 12.07 2.76 39.82
CA VAL A 107 12.55 2.85 38.43
C VAL A 107 13.81 2.00 38.27
N SER A 108 13.84 1.18 37.26
CA SER A 108 14.91 0.25 36.94
C SER A 108 16.24 0.97 36.65
N ASP A 109 17.36 0.45 37.17
CA ASP A 109 18.69 0.98 36.84
C ASP A 109 19.00 0.82 35.35
N ALA A 110 18.57 -0.28 34.72
CA ALA A 110 18.73 -0.54 33.29
C ALA A 110 18.00 0.52 32.45
N TYR A 111 16.80 0.92 32.86
CA TYR A 111 16.06 2.00 32.20
C TYR A 111 16.82 3.33 32.28
N ARG A 112 17.31 3.71 33.46
CA ARG A 112 18.12 4.92 33.69
C ARG A 112 19.40 4.93 32.84
N GLU A 113 20.12 3.80 32.81
CA GLU A 113 21.35 3.66 32.02
C GLU A 113 21.08 3.79 30.53
N LYS A 114 19.99 3.17 30.04
CA LYS A 114 19.59 3.22 28.63
C LYS A 114 19.13 4.62 28.24
N LEU A 115 18.29 5.28 29.05
CA LEU A 115 17.86 6.66 28.85
C LEU A 115 19.05 7.64 28.87
N ALA A 116 19.98 7.50 29.80
CA ALA A 116 21.16 8.36 29.87
C ALA A 116 22.10 8.15 28.68
N LYS A 117 22.25 6.92 28.20
CA LYS A 117 23.12 6.56 27.09
C LYS A 117 22.57 7.03 25.73
N ASN A 118 21.29 6.75 25.46
CA ASN A 118 20.67 7.00 24.18
C ASN A 118 19.96 8.37 24.12
N LEU A 119 19.71 8.99 25.29
CA LEU A 119 18.84 10.15 25.52
C LEU A 119 17.37 9.88 25.20
N PHE A 120 17.00 8.64 24.99
CA PHE A 120 15.62 8.13 24.90
C PHE A 120 15.56 6.65 25.29
N VAL A 121 14.36 6.20 25.63
CA VAL A 121 14.03 4.80 25.85
C VAL A 121 12.56 4.56 25.56
N VAL A 122 12.24 3.37 25.01
CA VAL A 122 10.87 2.92 24.75
C VAL A 122 10.49 1.87 25.78
N GLU A 123 9.30 2.03 26.38
CA GLU A 123 8.76 1.13 27.42
C GLU A 123 7.33 0.69 27.12
N GLY A 124 6.79 -0.28 27.84
CA GLY A 124 5.40 -0.67 27.75
C GLY A 124 4.45 0.45 28.18
N THR A 125 3.23 0.42 27.65
CA THR A 125 2.12 1.28 28.06
C THR A 125 0.94 0.44 28.53
N SER A 126 -0.04 1.09 29.18
CA SER A 126 -1.32 0.49 29.53
C SER A 126 -2.44 0.90 28.58
N GLY A 127 -2.15 1.72 27.57
CA GLY A 127 -3.12 2.21 26.61
C GLY A 127 -3.28 1.28 25.40
N PHE A 128 -4.40 1.38 24.71
CA PHE A 128 -4.72 0.67 23.48
C PHE A 128 -4.55 1.55 22.26
N GLU A 129 -4.58 2.89 22.45
CA GLU A 129 -4.50 3.91 21.41
C GLU A 129 -3.38 4.92 21.66
N PHE A 130 -2.87 5.55 20.59
CA PHE A 130 -1.74 6.49 20.67
C PHE A 130 -2.04 7.74 21.48
N TRP A 131 -3.28 8.23 21.43
CA TRP A 131 -3.68 9.45 22.16
C TRP A 131 -3.72 9.28 23.68
N GLU A 132 -3.95 8.06 24.18
CA GLU A 132 -4.05 7.78 25.63
C GLU A 132 -2.76 8.09 26.39
N GLN A 133 -1.57 7.93 25.76
CA GLN A 133 -0.31 8.32 26.38
C GLN A 133 -0.24 9.84 26.63
N TYR A 134 -0.74 10.65 25.69
CA TYR A 134 -0.77 12.10 25.83
C TYR A 134 -1.81 12.57 26.87
N GLU A 135 -2.92 11.87 26.96
CA GLU A 135 -3.89 12.07 28.03
C GLU A 135 -3.29 11.74 29.40
N PHE A 136 -2.59 10.60 29.53
CA PHE A 136 -1.85 10.24 30.74
C PHE A 136 -0.81 11.31 31.11
N ASN A 137 -0.09 11.87 30.14
CA ASN A 137 0.85 12.96 30.37
C ASN A 137 0.15 14.21 30.92
N ALA A 138 -1.04 14.54 30.43
CA ALA A 138 -1.81 15.68 30.93
C ALA A 138 -2.20 15.49 32.41
N TYR A 139 -2.58 14.29 32.82
CA TYR A 139 -2.87 13.99 34.24
C TYR A 139 -1.64 13.99 35.12
N SER A 140 -0.50 13.49 34.62
CA SER A 140 0.76 13.42 35.35
C SER A 140 1.57 14.71 35.29
N GLN A 141 1.13 15.70 34.51
CA GLN A 141 1.87 16.95 34.20
C GLN A 141 3.24 16.67 33.60
N THR A 142 3.35 15.60 32.81
CA THR A 142 4.55 15.25 32.07
C THR A 142 4.56 15.98 30.73
N PRO A 143 5.68 16.63 30.33
CA PRO A 143 5.77 17.27 29.01
C PRO A 143 5.51 16.29 27.86
N ASN A 144 4.72 16.69 26.89
CA ASN A 144 4.46 15.88 25.69
C ASN A 144 5.67 15.88 24.75
N PHE A 145 5.99 14.69 24.21
CA PHE A 145 6.84 14.52 23.04
C PHE A 145 5.96 14.06 21.88
N VAL A 146 5.61 15.01 21.01
CA VAL A 146 4.76 14.72 19.83
C VAL A 146 5.57 13.93 18.81
N THR A 147 5.14 12.71 18.52
CA THR A 147 5.84 11.76 17.64
C THR A 147 5.28 11.76 16.22
N VAL A 148 6.12 11.43 15.24
CA VAL A 148 5.68 11.10 13.87
C VAL A 148 4.79 9.87 13.88
N ASP A 149 5.05 8.90 14.76
CA ASP A 149 4.27 7.66 14.91
C ASP A 149 2.79 7.95 15.15
N SER A 150 2.47 8.77 16.14
CA SER A 150 1.08 9.11 16.49
C SER A 150 0.36 9.88 15.38
N LEU A 151 1.06 10.75 14.64
CA LEU A 151 0.48 11.46 13.51
C LEU A 151 0.20 10.53 12.32
N MET A 152 1.12 9.62 12.00
CA MET A 152 0.95 8.64 10.91
C MET A 152 -0.18 7.65 11.22
N HIS A 153 -0.27 7.19 12.47
CA HIS A 153 -1.39 6.38 12.93
C HIS A 153 -2.73 7.12 12.79
N THR A 154 -2.80 8.40 13.15
CA THR A 154 -4.01 9.22 12.95
C THR A 154 -4.43 9.26 11.47
N TYR A 155 -3.48 9.32 10.55
CA TYR A 155 -3.78 9.27 9.12
C TYR A 155 -4.29 7.88 8.69
N HIS A 156 -3.70 6.80 9.22
CA HIS A 156 -4.18 5.43 9.02
C HIS A 156 -5.67 5.30 9.35
N LEU A 157 -6.07 5.71 10.55
CA LEU A 157 -7.47 5.65 11.00
C LEU A 157 -8.40 6.37 10.02
N TYR A 158 -8.00 7.55 9.60
CA TYR A 158 -8.82 8.38 8.71
C TYR A 158 -8.83 7.87 7.27
N PHE A 159 -7.73 7.37 6.77
CA PHE A 159 -7.61 6.74 5.46
C PHE A 159 -8.51 5.50 5.36
N ALA A 160 -8.47 4.62 6.36
CA ALA A 160 -9.33 3.44 6.45
C ALA A 160 -10.81 3.81 6.50
N HIS A 161 -11.19 4.78 7.34
CA HIS A 161 -12.56 5.31 7.43
C HIS A 161 -13.09 5.80 6.08
N LEU A 162 -12.33 6.66 5.39
CA LEU A 162 -12.72 7.21 4.08
C LEU A 162 -12.98 6.12 3.06
N LEU A 163 -12.07 5.17 2.98
CA LEU A 163 -12.13 4.13 1.97
C LEU A 163 -13.30 3.18 2.22
N LYS A 164 -13.49 2.74 3.46
CA LYS A 164 -14.62 1.93 3.88
C LYS A 164 -15.96 2.62 3.57
N SER A 165 -16.08 3.91 3.88
CA SER A 165 -17.28 4.70 3.60
C SER A 165 -17.58 4.74 2.10
N ILE A 166 -16.57 4.95 1.25
CA ILE A 166 -16.71 4.97 -0.21
C ILE A 166 -17.10 3.59 -0.75
N GLU A 167 -16.51 2.53 -0.26
CA GLU A 167 -16.81 1.16 -0.67
C GLU A 167 -18.25 0.77 -0.34
N LYS A 168 -18.70 1.09 0.87
CA LYS A 168 -20.10 0.83 1.28
C LYS A 168 -21.10 1.69 0.53
N ALA A 169 -20.82 2.98 0.33
CA ALA A 169 -21.76 3.92 -0.25
C ALA A 169 -21.84 3.84 -1.78
N SER A 170 -20.78 3.41 -2.47
CA SER A 170 -20.68 3.54 -3.93
C SER A 170 -20.09 2.33 -4.62
N LEU A 171 -18.92 1.84 -4.20
CA LEU A 171 -18.17 0.84 -4.98
C LEU A 171 -18.82 -0.56 -4.91
N SER A 172 -19.43 -0.92 -3.79
CA SER A 172 -20.16 -2.20 -3.67
C SER A 172 -21.30 -2.30 -4.67
N ASP A 173 -22.05 -1.22 -4.90
CA ASP A 173 -23.12 -1.20 -5.88
C ASP A 173 -22.59 -1.17 -7.31
N ALA A 174 -21.50 -0.46 -7.59
CA ALA A 174 -20.84 -0.49 -8.89
C ALA A 174 -20.35 -1.90 -9.25
N VAL A 175 -19.75 -2.62 -8.30
CA VAL A 175 -19.31 -4.02 -8.49
C VAL A 175 -20.48 -4.98 -8.73
N LYS A 176 -21.61 -4.80 -8.04
CA LYS A 176 -22.85 -5.55 -8.33
C LYS A 176 -23.36 -5.26 -9.74
N ASN A 177 -23.39 -3.99 -10.16
CA ASN A 177 -23.82 -3.58 -11.49
C ASN A 177 -22.94 -4.20 -12.57
N ILE A 178 -21.60 -4.14 -12.41
CA ILE A 178 -20.64 -4.80 -13.31
C ILE A 178 -20.95 -6.30 -13.39
N SER A 179 -21.08 -6.98 -12.25
CA SER A 179 -21.32 -8.43 -12.19
C SER A 179 -22.58 -8.82 -12.96
N GLY A 180 -23.73 -8.13 -12.72
CA GLY A 180 -25.01 -8.42 -13.34
C GLY A 180 -25.03 -8.10 -14.84
N ALA A 181 -24.61 -6.87 -15.22
CA ALA A 181 -24.62 -6.43 -16.61
C ALA A 181 -23.68 -7.27 -17.49
N MET A 182 -22.50 -7.61 -16.98
CA MET A 182 -21.54 -8.46 -17.69
C MET A 182 -22.02 -9.92 -17.79
N PHE A 183 -22.75 -10.44 -16.78
CA PHE A 183 -23.37 -11.75 -16.87
C PHE A 183 -24.43 -11.78 -17.99
N ASP A 184 -25.37 -10.82 -18.00
CA ASP A 184 -26.42 -10.74 -19.03
C ASP A 184 -25.79 -10.63 -20.41
N LYS A 185 -24.77 -9.78 -20.57
CA LYS A 185 -24.07 -9.60 -21.85
C LYS A 185 -23.30 -10.86 -22.29
N SER A 186 -22.71 -11.58 -21.34
CA SER A 186 -22.04 -12.87 -21.63
C SER A 186 -23.04 -13.95 -22.08
N MET A 187 -24.26 -13.94 -21.56
CA MET A 187 -25.35 -14.81 -22.03
C MET A 187 -25.75 -14.46 -23.48
N GLU A 188 -25.87 -13.16 -23.83
CA GLU A 188 -26.12 -12.75 -25.24
C GLU A 188 -24.97 -13.22 -26.16
N GLN A 189 -23.72 -13.02 -25.73
CA GLN A 189 -22.55 -13.49 -26.48
C GLN A 189 -22.53 -15.02 -26.65
N TYR A 190 -22.88 -15.78 -25.59
CA TYR A 190 -22.99 -17.24 -25.71
C TYR A 190 -24.01 -17.65 -26.77
N ASP A 191 -25.22 -17.07 -26.78
CA ASP A 191 -26.23 -17.37 -27.79
C ASP A 191 -25.78 -16.96 -29.19
N GLU A 192 -25.03 -15.87 -29.31
CA GLU A 192 -24.49 -15.38 -30.58
C GLU A 192 -23.37 -16.29 -31.12
N TYR A 193 -22.39 -16.66 -30.28
CA TYR A 193 -21.19 -17.38 -30.70
C TYR A 193 -21.30 -18.91 -30.64
N LYS A 194 -22.44 -19.45 -30.27
CA LYS A 194 -22.69 -20.89 -30.20
C LYS A 194 -22.42 -21.56 -31.55
N GLY A 195 -21.70 -22.69 -31.55
CA GLY A 195 -21.30 -23.45 -32.73
C GLY A 195 -20.11 -22.81 -33.51
N THR A 196 -19.45 -21.82 -32.96
CA THR A 196 -18.23 -21.20 -33.52
C THR A 196 -17.00 -21.55 -32.66
N GLN A 197 -15.80 -21.17 -33.16
CA GLN A 197 -14.56 -21.29 -32.37
C GLN A 197 -14.48 -20.35 -31.15
N TRP A 198 -15.49 -19.51 -30.93
CA TRP A 198 -15.62 -18.59 -29.80
C TRP A 198 -16.57 -19.11 -28.71
N GLU A 199 -17.24 -20.25 -28.93
CA GLU A 199 -18.23 -20.81 -27.98
C GLU A 199 -17.59 -21.06 -26.60
N ASP A 200 -16.43 -21.71 -26.55
CA ASP A 200 -15.76 -22.04 -25.27
C ASP A 200 -15.41 -20.78 -24.49
N ALA A 201 -14.97 -19.71 -25.18
CA ALA A 201 -14.69 -18.43 -24.56
C ALA A 201 -15.96 -17.75 -24.01
N ALA A 202 -17.06 -17.81 -24.75
CA ALA A 202 -18.35 -17.28 -24.30
C ALA A 202 -18.89 -18.06 -23.09
N VAL A 203 -18.80 -19.40 -23.10
CA VAL A 203 -19.17 -20.27 -21.96
C VAL A 203 -18.36 -19.90 -20.70
N ARG A 204 -17.04 -19.71 -20.89
CA ARG A 204 -16.15 -19.31 -19.77
C ARG A 204 -16.55 -17.97 -19.19
N ASN A 205 -16.89 -16.99 -20.02
CA ASN A 205 -17.32 -15.67 -19.57
C ASN A 205 -18.66 -15.74 -18.81
N VAL A 206 -19.60 -16.55 -19.27
CA VAL A 206 -20.85 -16.83 -18.52
C VAL A 206 -20.54 -17.39 -17.13
N ALA A 207 -19.65 -18.40 -17.05
CA ALA A 207 -19.26 -18.98 -15.76
C ALA A 207 -18.56 -17.95 -14.86
N TYR A 208 -17.60 -17.18 -15.40
CA TYR A 208 -16.83 -16.17 -14.67
C TYR A 208 -17.74 -15.09 -14.04
N PHE A 209 -18.69 -14.55 -14.81
CA PHE A 209 -19.60 -13.52 -14.28
C PHE A 209 -20.74 -14.12 -13.44
N ALA A 210 -21.12 -15.38 -13.64
CA ALA A 210 -22.03 -16.07 -12.72
C ALA A 210 -21.41 -16.26 -11.33
N VAL A 211 -20.10 -16.58 -11.24
CA VAL A 211 -19.35 -16.59 -9.97
C VAL A 211 -19.39 -15.18 -9.35
N ALA A 212 -19.04 -14.13 -10.11
CA ALA A 212 -19.08 -12.75 -9.62
C ALA A 212 -20.47 -12.35 -9.09
N CYS A 213 -21.56 -12.72 -9.77
CA CYS A 213 -22.93 -12.50 -9.29
C CYS A 213 -23.20 -13.19 -7.96
N LYS A 214 -22.75 -14.45 -7.79
CA LYS A 214 -22.92 -15.18 -6.52
C LYS A 214 -22.15 -14.54 -5.38
N LEU A 215 -20.93 -14.11 -5.62
CA LEU A 215 -20.07 -13.44 -4.63
C LEU A 215 -20.66 -12.08 -4.24
N SER A 216 -21.04 -11.25 -5.21
CA SER A 216 -21.60 -9.91 -4.97
C SER A 216 -23.03 -9.89 -4.45
N GLY A 217 -23.73 -11.06 -4.48
CA GLY A 217 -25.11 -11.18 -4.04
C GLY A 217 -26.15 -10.77 -5.08
N VAL A 218 -25.78 -10.70 -6.36
CA VAL A 218 -26.72 -10.49 -7.47
C VAL A 218 -27.45 -11.80 -7.76
N ASP A 219 -28.78 -11.77 -7.74
CA ASP A 219 -29.60 -12.95 -8.00
C ASP A 219 -29.72 -13.20 -9.52
N VAL A 220 -29.09 -14.27 -10.00
CA VAL A 220 -29.13 -14.69 -11.40
C VAL A 220 -29.46 -16.18 -11.51
N SER A 221 -30.16 -16.53 -12.59
CA SER A 221 -30.38 -17.94 -12.94
C SER A 221 -29.15 -18.49 -13.65
N VAL A 222 -28.31 -19.22 -12.94
CA VAL A 222 -27.12 -19.87 -13.52
C VAL A 222 -27.56 -20.95 -14.49
N PRO A 223 -27.12 -20.94 -15.77
CA PRO A 223 -27.49 -21.97 -16.74
C PRO A 223 -26.90 -23.35 -16.39
N ASP A 224 -27.67 -24.43 -16.69
CA ASP A 224 -27.26 -25.80 -16.39
C ASP A 224 -25.87 -26.15 -16.94
N PHE A 225 -25.47 -25.60 -18.11
CA PHE A 225 -24.21 -25.93 -18.77
C PHE A 225 -22.96 -25.39 -18.07
N VAL A 226 -23.10 -24.44 -17.10
CA VAL A 226 -21.99 -23.91 -16.26
C VAL A 226 -22.24 -24.11 -14.76
N ASN A 227 -23.39 -24.63 -14.36
CA ASN A 227 -23.81 -24.67 -12.95
C ASN A 227 -22.82 -25.42 -12.05
N ASP A 228 -22.30 -26.55 -12.48
CA ASP A 228 -21.37 -27.36 -11.67
C ASP A 228 -20.03 -26.66 -11.51
N ILE A 229 -19.55 -25.99 -12.57
CA ILE A 229 -18.31 -25.19 -12.56
C ILE A 229 -18.48 -24.01 -11.60
N VAL A 230 -19.56 -23.24 -11.73
CA VAL A 230 -19.84 -22.08 -10.89
C VAL A 230 -19.98 -22.47 -9.41
N THR A 231 -20.70 -23.54 -9.12
CA THR A 231 -20.87 -24.02 -7.74
C THR A 231 -19.53 -24.43 -7.13
N GLY A 232 -18.74 -25.24 -7.87
CA GLY A 232 -17.43 -25.67 -7.39
C GLY A 232 -16.45 -24.54 -7.15
N GLU A 233 -16.45 -23.52 -8.01
CA GLU A 233 -15.58 -22.34 -7.86
C GLU A 233 -16.00 -21.47 -6.67
N VAL A 234 -17.30 -21.21 -6.52
CA VAL A 234 -17.83 -20.46 -5.36
C VAL A 234 -17.53 -21.19 -4.05
N ASP A 235 -17.67 -22.52 -4.00
CA ASP A 235 -17.36 -23.30 -2.80
C ASP A 235 -15.88 -23.19 -2.40
N ARG A 236 -14.93 -23.21 -3.36
CA ARG A 236 -13.51 -22.99 -3.09
C ARG A 236 -13.22 -21.58 -2.56
N ILE A 237 -13.80 -20.56 -3.20
CA ILE A 237 -13.67 -19.17 -2.78
C ILE A 237 -14.19 -18.97 -1.35
N LEU A 238 -15.34 -19.57 -1.02
CA LEU A 238 -15.92 -19.43 0.31
C LEU A 238 -15.19 -20.27 1.37
N SER A 239 -14.56 -21.39 0.99
CA SER A 239 -13.70 -22.16 1.91
C SER A 239 -12.41 -21.40 2.23
N ALA A 240 -11.95 -20.55 1.32
CA ALA A 240 -10.75 -19.73 1.45
C ALA A 240 -9.51 -20.52 1.91
N ASP A 241 -9.29 -21.71 1.34
CA ASP A 241 -8.21 -22.61 1.76
C ASP A 241 -7.46 -23.20 0.56
N GLY A 242 -6.13 -23.19 0.66
CA GLY A 242 -5.22 -23.88 -0.23
C GLY A 242 -5.01 -23.24 -1.60
N ILE A 243 -4.14 -23.92 -2.36
CA ILE A 243 -3.84 -23.59 -3.76
C ILE A 243 -4.36 -24.76 -4.61
N GLU A 244 -5.27 -24.49 -5.52
CA GLU A 244 -5.89 -25.48 -6.39
C GLU A 244 -6.03 -24.95 -7.83
N GLU A 245 -6.18 -25.84 -8.81
CA GLU A 245 -6.47 -25.49 -10.20
C GLU A 245 -7.87 -24.87 -10.31
N SER A 246 -7.98 -23.71 -10.98
CA SER A 246 -9.27 -23.06 -11.22
C SER A 246 -10.08 -23.83 -12.26
N ALA A 247 -11.36 -24.06 -11.98
CA ALA A 247 -12.28 -24.68 -12.94
C ALA A 247 -12.66 -23.74 -14.11
N ILE A 248 -12.42 -22.44 -13.96
CA ILE A 248 -12.71 -21.39 -14.97
C ILE A 248 -11.54 -21.23 -15.93
N ILE A 249 -10.31 -21.27 -15.42
CA ILE A 249 -9.07 -21.10 -16.20
C ILE A 249 -8.25 -22.39 -16.05
N PRO A 250 -8.40 -23.37 -16.95
CA PRO A 250 -7.61 -24.60 -16.92
C PRO A 250 -6.11 -24.32 -16.96
N ASP A 251 -5.32 -25.23 -16.41
CA ASP A 251 -3.87 -25.15 -16.34
C ASP A 251 -3.33 -23.92 -15.53
N THR A 252 -4.18 -23.33 -14.66
CA THR A 252 -3.80 -22.21 -13.81
C THR A 252 -4.15 -22.49 -12.36
N ASN A 253 -3.17 -22.42 -11.46
CA ASN A 253 -3.39 -22.53 -10.02
C ASN A 253 -3.85 -21.19 -9.45
N GLU A 254 -4.85 -21.25 -8.57
CA GLU A 254 -5.33 -20.11 -7.79
C GLU A 254 -5.08 -20.34 -6.30
N ASP A 255 -4.64 -19.32 -5.60
CA ASP A 255 -4.49 -19.32 -4.15
C ASP A 255 -5.79 -18.84 -3.50
N TYR A 256 -6.66 -19.82 -3.16
CA TYR A 256 -7.97 -19.53 -2.56
C TYR A 256 -7.88 -18.97 -1.15
N SER A 257 -6.75 -19.11 -0.44
CA SER A 257 -6.53 -18.47 0.87
C SER A 257 -6.60 -16.95 0.81
N GLN A 258 -6.38 -16.35 -0.37
CA GLN A 258 -6.49 -14.91 -0.60
C GLN A 258 -7.92 -14.37 -0.50
N TYR A 259 -8.94 -15.24 -0.64
CA TYR A 259 -10.35 -14.86 -0.58
C TYR A 259 -10.90 -14.80 0.86
N LYS A 260 -10.09 -15.14 1.89
CA LYS A 260 -10.45 -14.92 3.30
C LYS A 260 -10.55 -13.42 3.57
N PRO A 261 -11.74 -12.88 3.89
CA PRO A 261 -11.85 -11.48 4.30
C PRO A 261 -10.99 -11.23 5.53
N ARG A 262 -10.29 -10.12 5.54
CA ARG A 262 -9.36 -9.69 6.58
C ARG A 262 -9.56 -8.21 6.83
N GLY A 263 -9.01 -7.73 7.94
CA GLY A 263 -9.17 -6.34 8.27
C GLY A 263 -10.66 -5.96 8.43
N TYR A 264 -11.07 -4.76 8.08
CA TYR A 264 -12.44 -4.30 8.24
C TYR A 264 -13.48 -4.96 7.33
N TYR A 265 -13.05 -5.84 6.43
CA TYR A 265 -14.00 -6.64 5.65
C TYR A 265 -14.55 -7.82 6.45
N ASP A 266 -13.82 -8.28 7.49
CA ASP A 266 -14.26 -9.39 8.33
C ASP A 266 -15.42 -8.95 9.24
N GLY A 267 -16.55 -9.67 9.13
CA GLY A 267 -17.74 -9.42 9.94
C GLY A 267 -18.76 -8.43 9.36
N ASP A 268 -18.51 -7.79 8.22
CA ASP A 268 -19.48 -6.98 7.50
C ASP A 268 -19.90 -7.66 6.19
N GLU A 269 -21.14 -8.19 6.13
CA GLU A 269 -21.60 -8.99 4.98
C GLU A 269 -21.50 -8.24 3.64
N GLN A 270 -21.73 -6.92 3.59
CA GLN A 270 -21.62 -6.13 2.37
C GLN A 270 -20.16 -6.04 1.91
N LEU A 271 -19.26 -5.78 2.85
CA LEU A 271 -17.84 -5.64 2.57
C LEU A 271 -17.18 -6.99 2.28
N GLU A 272 -17.56 -8.08 2.97
CA GLU A 272 -17.09 -9.42 2.64
C GLU A 272 -17.44 -9.83 1.20
N ARG A 273 -18.66 -9.50 0.74
CA ARG A 273 -19.10 -9.73 -0.64
C ARG A 273 -18.28 -8.89 -1.63
N TYR A 274 -18.10 -7.61 -1.32
CA TYR A 274 -17.26 -6.71 -2.12
C TYR A 274 -15.83 -7.23 -2.21
N PHE A 275 -15.21 -7.59 -1.07
CA PHE A 275 -13.86 -8.15 -0.99
C PHE A 275 -13.69 -9.36 -1.92
N ARG A 276 -14.53 -10.40 -1.74
CA ARG A 276 -14.41 -11.63 -2.54
C ARG A 276 -14.63 -11.37 -4.03
N THR A 277 -15.53 -10.46 -4.38
CA THR A 277 -15.80 -10.13 -5.79
C THR A 277 -14.64 -9.35 -6.41
N MET A 278 -14.07 -8.40 -5.69
CA MET A 278 -12.89 -7.65 -6.15
C MET A 278 -11.64 -8.53 -6.26
N MET A 279 -11.43 -9.44 -5.29
CA MET A 279 -10.36 -10.45 -5.40
C MET A 279 -10.57 -11.33 -6.63
N TRP A 280 -11.80 -11.77 -6.92
CA TRP A 280 -12.13 -12.51 -8.13
C TRP A 280 -11.79 -11.75 -9.40
N PHE A 281 -12.18 -10.49 -9.50
CA PHE A 281 -11.88 -9.64 -10.67
C PHE A 281 -10.39 -9.31 -10.82
N GLY A 282 -9.66 -9.23 -9.71
CA GLY A 282 -8.26 -8.82 -9.68
C GLY A 282 -7.25 -9.95 -9.86
N ARG A 283 -7.60 -11.19 -9.49
CA ARG A 283 -6.66 -12.31 -9.46
C ARG A 283 -6.72 -13.21 -10.69
N ILE A 284 -7.90 -13.44 -11.23
CA ILE A 284 -8.07 -14.33 -12.38
C ILE A 284 -7.46 -13.74 -13.65
N THR A 285 -6.45 -14.43 -14.18
CA THR A 285 -5.68 -14.02 -15.37
C THR A 285 -6.08 -14.82 -16.59
N PHE A 286 -6.53 -14.16 -17.64
CA PHE A 286 -6.77 -14.75 -18.97
C PHE A 286 -5.48 -14.65 -19.77
N ALA A 287 -4.66 -15.70 -19.69
CA ALA A 287 -3.31 -15.73 -20.22
C ALA A 287 -3.27 -15.44 -21.73
N ALA A 288 -2.38 -14.51 -22.14
CA ALA A 288 -2.18 -14.12 -23.54
C ALA A 288 -1.62 -15.26 -24.41
N SER A 289 -0.93 -16.22 -23.79
CA SER A 289 -0.41 -17.42 -24.47
C SER A 289 -1.48 -18.45 -24.82
N ASN A 290 -2.72 -18.32 -24.29
CA ASN A 290 -3.83 -19.22 -24.52
C ASN A 290 -4.90 -18.55 -25.40
N ASP A 291 -5.05 -19.06 -26.64
CA ASP A 291 -6.02 -18.54 -27.63
C ASP A 291 -7.47 -18.47 -27.10
N SER A 292 -7.91 -19.47 -26.35
CA SER A 292 -9.28 -19.52 -25.81
C SER A 292 -9.46 -18.50 -24.69
N ALA A 293 -8.45 -18.30 -23.84
CA ALA A 293 -8.44 -17.26 -22.81
C ALA A 293 -8.39 -15.85 -23.43
N THR A 294 -7.58 -15.66 -24.47
CA THR A 294 -7.53 -14.40 -25.23
C THR A 294 -8.87 -14.06 -25.87
N ARG A 295 -9.61 -15.07 -26.43
CA ARG A 295 -10.98 -14.85 -26.93
C ARG A 295 -11.93 -14.43 -25.82
N SER A 296 -11.81 -15.01 -24.63
CA SER A 296 -12.59 -14.57 -23.45
C SER A 296 -12.32 -13.10 -23.13
N ALA A 297 -11.05 -12.68 -23.09
CA ALA A 297 -10.65 -11.30 -22.86
C ALA A 297 -11.18 -10.32 -23.90
N VAL A 298 -11.16 -10.71 -25.18
CA VAL A 298 -11.75 -9.91 -26.29
C VAL A 298 -13.25 -9.72 -26.10
N LEU A 299 -13.98 -10.81 -25.83
CA LEU A 299 -15.44 -10.75 -25.60
C LEU A 299 -15.76 -9.93 -24.32
N MET A 300 -14.97 -10.05 -23.26
CA MET A 300 -15.13 -9.23 -22.06
C MET A 300 -14.90 -7.75 -22.34
N SER A 301 -13.85 -7.40 -23.09
CA SER A 301 -13.53 -6.01 -23.43
C SER A 301 -14.66 -5.35 -24.25
N ILE A 302 -15.22 -6.09 -25.21
CA ILE A 302 -16.36 -5.63 -26.01
C ILE A 302 -17.61 -5.47 -25.11
N ALA A 303 -17.91 -6.48 -24.29
CA ALA A 303 -19.05 -6.45 -23.38
C ALA A 303 -18.95 -5.26 -22.40
N LEU A 304 -17.78 -5.07 -21.78
CA LEU A 304 -17.54 -3.97 -20.83
C LEU A 304 -17.80 -2.60 -21.47
N LYS A 305 -17.28 -2.39 -22.68
CA LYS A 305 -17.53 -1.16 -23.44
C LYS A 305 -19.02 -0.90 -23.68
N GLU A 306 -19.79 -1.96 -23.93
CA GLU A 306 -21.20 -1.85 -24.30
C GLU A 306 -22.15 -1.71 -23.11
N CYS A 307 -21.82 -2.30 -21.94
CA CYS A 307 -22.82 -2.40 -20.88
C CYS A 307 -22.42 -1.86 -19.50
N SER A 308 -21.12 -1.74 -19.15
CA SER A 308 -20.73 -1.41 -17.77
C SER A 308 -19.45 -0.58 -17.65
N LEU A 309 -18.99 0.07 -18.70
CA LEU A 309 -17.76 0.87 -18.66
C LEU A 309 -17.77 1.99 -17.61
N PRO A 310 -18.86 2.77 -17.41
CA PRO A 310 -18.86 3.83 -16.40
C PRO A 310 -18.71 3.29 -14.95
N ASP A 311 -19.35 2.17 -14.62
CA ASP A 311 -19.18 1.54 -13.28
C ASP A 311 -17.75 1.04 -13.09
N TRP A 312 -17.17 0.41 -14.12
CA TRP A 312 -15.79 -0.06 -14.10
C TRP A 312 -14.79 1.10 -13.95
N GLU A 313 -14.97 2.18 -14.69
CA GLU A 313 -14.13 3.39 -14.61
C GLU A 313 -14.19 4.01 -13.21
N SER A 314 -15.38 4.04 -12.57
CA SER A 314 -15.56 4.55 -11.21
C SER A 314 -14.77 3.72 -10.20
N VAL A 315 -14.91 2.40 -10.23
CA VAL A 315 -14.16 1.50 -9.32
C VAL A 315 -12.66 1.62 -9.58
N TYR A 316 -12.25 1.58 -10.85
CA TYR A 316 -10.83 1.64 -11.22
C TYR A 316 -10.17 2.95 -10.79
N ALA A 317 -10.83 4.09 -11.02
CA ALA A 317 -10.29 5.41 -10.72
C ALA A 317 -10.05 5.58 -9.21
N VAL A 318 -11.02 5.22 -8.38
CA VAL A 318 -10.92 5.36 -6.92
C VAL A 318 -9.85 4.43 -6.36
N THR A 319 -9.89 3.16 -6.71
CA THR A 319 -8.91 2.19 -6.20
C THR A 319 -7.48 2.50 -6.69
N SER A 320 -7.34 3.08 -7.89
CA SER A 320 -6.03 3.56 -8.38
C SER A 320 -5.56 4.83 -7.65
N PHE A 321 -6.45 5.71 -7.25
CA PHE A 321 -6.09 6.89 -6.47
C PHE A 321 -5.54 6.50 -5.09
N PHE A 322 -6.17 5.53 -4.42
CA PHE A 322 -5.70 5.04 -3.13
C PHE A 322 -4.42 4.19 -3.27
N ALA A 323 -4.45 3.13 -4.06
CA ALA A 323 -3.41 2.09 -4.05
C ALA A 323 -2.45 2.11 -5.25
N GLY A 324 -2.74 2.86 -6.31
CA GLY A 324 -1.95 2.91 -7.53
C GLY A 324 -2.61 2.23 -8.72
N ALA A 325 -2.10 2.50 -9.93
CA ALA A 325 -2.58 1.86 -11.15
C ALA A 325 -2.13 0.40 -11.20
N SER A 326 -2.93 -0.46 -11.84
CA SER A 326 -2.53 -1.83 -12.13
C SER A 326 -1.41 -1.85 -13.18
N ASP A 327 -0.49 -2.79 -13.08
CA ASP A 327 0.48 -3.13 -14.15
C ASP A 327 0.06 -4.34 -14.98
N ASP A 328 -1.09 -4.96 -14.64
CA ASP A 328 -1.70 -6.01 -15.48
C ASP A 328 -2.26 -5.43 -16.77
N LEU A 329 -2.32 -6.27 -17.81
CA LEU A 329 -3.05 -5.95 -19.02
C LEU A 329 -4.56 -6.00 -18.75
N GLY A 330 -5.31 -5.03 -19.26
CA GLY A 330 -6.74 -4.93 -19.04
C GLY A 330 -7.47 -4.30 -20.23
N TYR A 331 -8.65 -3.77 -19.94
CA TYR A 331 -9.48 -3.11 -20.95
C TYR A 331 -8.74 -2.02 -21.73
N CYS A 332 -7.94 -1.20 -21.05
CA CYS A 332 -7.24 -0.06 -21.66
C CYS A 332 -6.17 -0.47 -22.67
N GLU A 333 -5.56 -1.62 -22.49
CA GLU A 333 -4.56 -2.18 -23.40
C GLU A 333 -5.21 -3.00 -24.53
N TYR A 334 -6.20 -3.84 -24.19
CA TYR A 334 -6.82 -4.76 -25.15
C TYR A 334 -7.75 -4.05 -26.14
N MET A 335 -8.62 -3.13 -25.69
CA MET A 335 -9.65 -2.54 -26.54
C MET A 335 -9.11 -1.80 -27.75
N PRO A 336 -8.07 -0.94 -27.66
CA PRO A 336 -7.47 -0.29 -28.81
C PRO A 336 -6.90 -1.27 -29.84
N VAL A 337 -6.27 -2.35 -29.39
CA VAL A 337 -5.69 -3.36 -30.27
C VAL A 337 -6.80 -4.18 -30.95
N ILE A 338 -7.88 -4.50 -30.24
CA ILE A 338 -9.06 -5.16 -30.81
C ILE A 338 -9.66 -4.28 -31.93
N GLU A 339 -9.90 -3.00 -31.66
CA GLU A 339 -10.47 -2.07 -32.65
C GLU A 339 -9.55 -1.87 -33.85
N ALA A 340 -8.25 -1.77 -33.64
CA ALA A 340 -7.29 -1.62 -34.72
C ALA A 340 -7.21 -2.89 -35.59
N ALA A 341 -7.16 -4.08 -34.97
CA ALA A 341 -7.07 -5.35 -35.71
C ALA A 341 -8.29 -5.61 -36.62
N TYR A 342 -9.48 -5.31 -36.09
CA TYR A 342 -10.74 -5.56 -36.80
C TYR A 342 -11.31 -4.29 -37.54
N GLY A 343 -10.54 -3.19 -37.56
CA GLY A 343 -10.97 -1.95 -38.21
C GLY A 343 -12.24 -1.35 -37.59
N GLY A 344 -12.49 -1.58 -36.29
CA GLY A 344 -13.69 -1.15 -35.55
C GLY A 344 -14.96 -1.95 -35.87
N ASN A 345 -14.90 -2.98 -36.73
CA ASN A 345 -16.03 -3.87 -37.02
C ASN A 345 -15.97 -5.09 -36.06
N LEU A 346 -16.64 -5.02 -34.92
CA LEU A 346 -16.60 -6.02 -33.86
C LEU A 346 -17.82 -6.97 -33.87
N ASN A 347 -18.49 -7.14 -35.00
CA ASN A 347 -19.61 -8.07 -35.10
C ASN A 347 -19.13 -9.53 -35.22
N LYS A 348 -20.03 -10.48 -35.02
CA LYS A 348 -19.77 -11.91 -35.09
C LYS A 348 -19.04 -12.34 -36.35
N ASP A 349 -19.48 -11.89 -37.53
CA ASP A 349 -18.93 -12.34 -38.80
C ASP A 349 -17.46 -11.91 -38.96
N ALA A 350 -17.11 -10.69 -38.50
CA ALA A 350 -15.75 -10.21 -38.48
C ALA A 350 -14.88 -11.01 -37.47
N LEU A 351 -15.33 -11.17 -36.24
CA LEU A 351 -14.59 -11.88 -35.22
C LEU A 351 -14.36 -13.36 -35.53
N THR A 352 -15.36 -14.03 -36.16
CA THR A 352 -15.26 -15.45 -36.47
C THR A 352 -14.65 -15.77 -37.82
N GLY A 353 -14.64 -14.80 -38.76
CA GLY A 353 -14.25 -15.00 -40.17
C GLY A 353 -12.90 -14.40 -40.55
N ASP A 354 -12.34 -13.45 -39.78
CA ASP A 354 -11.07 -12.79 -40.12
C ASP A 354 -9.89 -13.35 -39.32
N GLU A 355 -9.32 -14.47 -39.79
CA GLU A 355 -8.14 -15.07 -39.17
C GLU A 355 -6.88 -14.16 -39.24
N SER A 356 -6.81 -13.26 -40.26
CA SER A 356 -5.69 -12.30 -40.34
C SER A 356 -5.76 -11.25 -39.22
N ALA A 357 -6.97 -10.74 -38.94
CA ALA A 357 -7.21 -9.83 -37.85
C ALA A 357 -6.92 -10.51 -36.49
N TRP A 358 -7.37 -11.76 -36.31
CA TRP A 358 -7.07 -12.54 -35.13
C TRP A 358 -5.57 -12.71 -34.92
N LYS A 359 -4.82 -13.11 -35.96
CA LYS A 359 -3.37 -13.25 -35.86
C LYS A 359 -2.69 -11.93 -35.52
N THR A 360 -3.10 -10.82 -36.17
CA THR A 360 -2.55 -9.49 -35.88
C THR A 360 -2.80 -9.08 -34.43
N LEU A 361 -3.99 -9.35 -33.88
CA LEU A 361 -4.34 -9.07 -32.50
C LEU A 361 -3.46 -9.87 -31.53
N THR A 362 -3.34 -11.19 -31.72
CA THR A 362 -2.56 -12.06 -30.84
C THR A 362 -1.07 -11.75 -30.88
N ASP A 363 -0.52 -11.46 -32.09
CA ASP A 363 0.87 -11.03 -32.23
C ASP A 363 1.11 -9.72 -31.45
N LYS A 364 0.19 -8.75 -31.51
CA LYS A 364 0.31 -7.48 -30.76
C LYS A 364 0.19 -7.65 -29.26
N ILE A 365 -0.74 -8.46 -28.79
CA ILE A 365 -0.88 -8.77 -27.34
C ILE A 365 0.39 -9.44 -26.81
N SER A 366 0.99 -10.36 -27.59
CA SER A 366 2.23 -11.05 -27.19
C SER A 366 3.46 -10.15 -27.13
N GLU A 367 3.42 -8.98 -27.77
CA GLU A 367 4.48 -7.95 -27.73
C GLU A 367 4.35 -7.01 -26.52
N MET A 368 3.23 -7.05 -25.78
CA MET A 368 3.00 -6.19 -24.61
C MET A 368 3.87 -6.60 -23.44
N ASP A 369 4.27 -5.62 -22.62
CA ASP A 369 5.04 -5.86 -21.44
C ASP A 369 4.22 -6.68 -20.41
N PRO A 370 4.81 -7.71 -19.77
CA PRO A 370 4.15 -8.43 -18.69
C PRO A 370 4.09 -7.59 -17.41
N PRO A 371 3.21 -7.93 -16.45
CA PRO A 371 3.19 -7.27 -15.14
C PRO A 371 4.54 -7.42 -14.44
N LYS A 372 4.90 -6.45 -13.62
CA LYS A 372 6.19 -6.40 -12.90
C LYS A 372 6.17 -7.21 -11.62
N ILE A 373 5.00 -7.41 -11.04
CA ILE A 373 4.79 -8.17 -9.80
C ILE A 373 4.04 -9.45 -10.14
N GLN A 374 4.60 -10.59 -9.70
CA GLN A 374 3.94 -11.87 -9.83
C GLN A 374 2.94 -12.07 -8.69
N SER A 375 1.69 -12.35 -9.03
CA SER A 375 0.61 -12.58 -8.07
C SER A 375 -0.10 -13.93 -8.24
N VAL A 376 0.36 -14.75 -9.18
CA VAL A 376 -0.17 -16.10 -9.45
C VAL A 376 0.90 -17.12 -9.08
N PRO A 377 0.55 -18.23 -8.36
CA PRO A 377 1.50 -19.31 -8.11
C PRO A 377 1.94 -19.97 -9.41
N VAL A 378 3.25 -20.15 -9.61
CA VAL A 378 3.84 -20.83 -10.78
C VAL A 378 4.87 -21.86 -10.33
N TYR A 379 5.03 -22.95 -11.11
CA TYR A 379 6.07 -23.95 -10.86
C TYR A 379 7.45 -23.44 -11.31
N GLU A 380 8.53 -24.04 -10.76
CA GLU A 380 9.92 -23.61 -11.02
C GLU A 380 10.36 -23.70 -12.49
N ASP A 381 9.74 -24.58 -13.27
CA ASP A 381 10.01 -24.80 -14.70
C ASP A 381 9.13 -23.92 -15.61
N GLU A 382 8.22 -23.14 -15.04
CA GLU A 382 7.34 -22.22 -15.75
C GLU A 382 7.93 -20.81 -15.85
N GLU A 383 7.39 -20.00 -16.75
CA GLU A 383 7.73 -18.57 -16.82
C GLU A 383 7.30 -17.84 -15.53
N ASN A 384 8.13 -16.92 -15.05
CA ASN A 384 7.87 -16.22 -13.79
C ASN A 384 6.62 -15.36 -13.78
N VAL A 385 6.20 -14.87 -14.94
CA VAL A 385 5.09 -13.94 -15.07
C VAL A 385 4.23 -14.37 -16.24
N ILE A 386 2.93 -14.48 -16.02
CA ILE A 386 1.95 -14.82 -17.04
C ILE A 386 1.31 -13.52 -17.55
N PRO A 387 1.72 -12.99 -18.71
CA PRO A 387 1.02 -11.84 -19.28
C PRO A 387 -0.38 -12.25 -19.70
N GLY A 388 -1.37 -11.45 -19.34
CA GLY A 388 -2.75 -11.75 -19.66
C GLY A 388 -3.70 -10.66 -19.19
N PHE A 389 -4.95 -10.78 -19.63
CA PHE A 389 -6.01 -9.86 -19.27
C PHE A 389 -6.55 -10.13 -17.86
N ARG A 390 -6.75 -9.07 -17.08
CA ARG A 390 -7.53 -9.08 -15.85
C ARG A 390 -8.62 -8.01 -15.91
N LEU A 391 -9.80 -8.32 -15.42
CA LEU A 391 -10.93 -7.37 -15.47
C LEU A 391 -10.67 -6.13 -14.59
N MET A 392 -10.14 -6.35 -13.38
CA MET A 392 -9.80 -5.30 -12.42
C MET A 392 -8.43 -5.63 -11.80
N GLY A 393 -7.36 -5.56 -12.61
CA GLY A 393 -6.02 -6.01 -12.24
C GLY A 393 -5.54 -5.48 -10.89
N GLN A 394 -4.71 -6.28 -10.21
CA GLN A 394 -4.11 -5.91 -8.93
C GLN A 394 -3.19 -4.70 -9.06
N ARG A 395 -3.02 -3.95 -7.99
CA ARG A 395 -2.32 -2.66 -8.03
C ARG A 395 -0.81 -2.85 -7.93
N PHE A 396 -0.07 -2.14 -8.80
CA PHE A 396 1.38 -2.07 -8.68
C PHE A 396 1.78 -1.18 -7.52
N THR A 397 2.58 -1.71 -6.60
CA THR A 397 3.16 -0.95 -5.48
C THR A 397 4.68 -0.97 -5.51
N ILE A 398 5.30 0.09 -5.02
CA ILE A 398 6.77 0.26 -5.01
C ILE A 398 7.42 -0.84 -4.16
N ASP A 399 6.87 -1.12 -2.99
CA ASP A 399 7.34 -2.15 -2.07
C ASP A 399 7.16 -3.56 -2.65
N GLY A 400 6.03 -3.84 -3.30
CA GLY A 400 5.81 -5.12 -3.98
C GLY A 400 6.87 -5.39 -5.04
N ASN A 401 7.20 -4.38 -5.84
CA ASN A 401 8.30 -4.49 -6.82
C ASN A 401 9.68 -4.65 -6.14
N ILE A 402 9.93 -3.94 -5.04
CA ILE A 402 11.18 -4.11 -4.27
C ILE A 402 11.29 -5.54 -3.76
N MET A 403 10.28 -6.04 -3.07
CA MET A 403 10.27 -7.37 -2.47
C MET A 403 10.40 -8.47 -3.52
N GLN A 404 9.68 -8.38 -4.64
CA GLN A 404 9.77 -9.33 -5.76
C GLN A 404 11.18 -9.47 -6.33
N ASN A 405 11.96 -8.38 -6.36
CA ASN A 405 13.32 -8.37 -6.87
C ASN A 405 14.38 -8.83 -5.82
N LEU A 406 13.96 -9.06 -4.58
CA LEU A 406 14.84 -9.49 -3.48
C LEU A 406 14.53 -10.91 -2.96
N ILE A 407 13.61 -11.64 -3.61
CA ILE A 407 13.33 -13.05 -3.32
C ILE A 407 13.77 -13.97 -4.48
N PHE A 408 13.64 -15.27 -4.29
CA PHE A 408 13.87 -16.28 -5.33
C PHE A 408 12.81 -16.09 -6.45
N ARG A 409 13.16 -16.05 -7.64
CA ARG A 409 14.23 -16.30 -8.58
C ARG A 409 15.10 -15.07 -8.92
N ALA A 410 14.69 -13.87 -8.51
CA ALA A 410 15.52 -12.68 -8.75
C ALA A 410 16.82 -12.78 -7.98
N VAL A 411 16.78 -13.39 -6.78
CA VAL A 411 17.94 -13.73 -5.97
C VAL A 411 18.21 -15.22 -6.08
N SER A 412 19.45 -15.59 -6.40
CA SER A 412 19.89 -16.99 -6.54
C SER A 412 19.87 -17.76 -5.21
N GLU A 413 19.86 -19.08 -5.29
CA GLU A 413 20.08 -19.95 -4.12
C GLU A 413 21.41 -19.66 -3.43
N ASN A 414 21.46 -19.87 -2.12
CA ASN A 414 22.70 -19.79 -1.35
C ASN A 414 23.60 -21.02 -1.61
N GLU A 415 24.81 -21.04 -1.01
CA GLU A 415 25.76 -22.14 -1.18
C GLU A 415 25.23 -23.51 -0.71
N GLU A 416 24.21 -23.53 0.17
CA GLU A 416 23.57 -24.75 0.68
C GLU A 416 22.35 -25.17 -0.18
N GLY A 417 22.03 -24.42 -1.24
CA GLY A 417 20.85 -24.65 -2.08
C GLY A 417 19.54 -24.17 -1.45
N LYS A 418 19.59 -23.33 -0.41
CA LYS A 418 18.39 -22.70 0.18
C LYS A 418 17.95 -21.51 -0.67
N LYS A 419 16.65 -21.38 -0.87
CA LYS A 419 15.99 -20.28 -1.57
C LYS A 419 15.50 -19.24 -0.58
N ARG A 420 15.55 -17.96 -0.95
CA ARG A 420 14.94 -16.86 -0.20
C ARG A 420 13.49 -16.71 -0.68
N MET A 421 12.58 -17.46 -0.09
CA MET A 421 11.18 -17.52 -0.54
C MET A 421 10.34 -16.34 -0.03
N LEU A 422 10.69 -15.79 1.12
CA LEU A 422 10.03 -14.61 1.71
C LEU A 422 11.00 -13.44 1.82
N PRO A 423 10.56 -12.19 1.59
CA PRO A 423 11.30 -10.98 1.89
C PRO A 423 11.33 -10.72 3.40
N THR A 424 11.83 -9.55 3.81
CA THR A 424 11.55 -8.91 5.10
C THR A 424 10.99 -7.51 4.83
N VAL A 425 10.26 -6.94 5.79
CA VAL A 425 9.80 -5.54 5.68
C VAL A 425 10.99 -4.59 5.53
N LEU A 426 12.13 -4.91 6.16
CA LEU A 426 13.37 -4.12 6.07
C LEU A 426 13.94 -4.02 4.65
N ASP A 427 13.57 -4.90 3.72
CA ASP A 427 13.96 -4.79 2.31
C ASP A 427 13.46 -3.48 1.68
N VAL A 428 12.29 -3.00 2.10
CA VAL A 428 11.70 -1.76 1.58
C VAL A 428 12.52 -0.53 2.00
N PRO A 429 12.70 -0.21 3.29
CA PRO A 429 13.52 0.93 3.69
C PRO A 429 14.98 0.77 3.25
N ALA A 430 15.53 -0.45 3.15
CA ALA A 430 16.85 -0.67 2.60
C ALA A 430 16.93 -0.21 1.13
N ALA A 431 15.96 -0.56 0.29
CA ALA A 431 15.89 -0.11 -1.10
C ALA A 431 15.63 1.39 -1.22
N LEU A 432 14.87 1.98 -0.27
CA LEU A 432 14.62 3.41 -0.20
C LEU A 432 15.81 4.24 0.33
N GLY A 433 16.92 3.60 0.69
CA GLY A 433 18.19 4.26 0.98
C GLY A 433 18.72 4.11 2.41
N SER A 434 17.99 3.43 3.32
CA SER A 434 18.47 3.17 4.69
C SER A 434 19.63 2.19 4.71
N ASP A 435 20.80 2.65 5.13
CA ASP A 435 21.95 1.77 5.35
C ASP A 435 21.79 0.94 6.62
N THR A 436 21.10 1.47 7.63
CA THR A 436 20.77 0.74 8.86
C THR A 436 19.88 -0.46 8.54
N ALA A 437 18.78 -0.28 7.77
CA ALA A 437 17.92 -1.39 7.34
C ALA A 437 18.69 -2.44 6.51
N LYS A 438 19.53 -1.99 5.56
CA LYS A 438 20.39 -2.88 4.77
C LYS A 438 21.29 -3.72 5.67
N ASN A 439 21.98 -3.09 6.64
CA ASN A 439 22.91 -3.79 7.51
C ASN A 439 22.19 -4.83 8.37
N ILE A 440 21.03 -4.50 8.95
CA ILE A 440 20.21 -5.44 9.72
C ILE A 440 19.76 -6.62 8.84
N ALA A 441 19.30 -6.37 7.62
CA ALA A 441 18.89 -7.43 6.70
C ALA A 441 20.06 -8.37 6.37
N LEU A 442 21.27 -7.83 6.13
CA LEU A 442 22.47 -8.62 5.89
C LEU A 442 22.88 -9.45 7.11
N GLU A 443 22.82 -8.89 8.32
CA GLU A 443 23.10 -9.58 9.59
C GLU A 443 22.08 -10.70 9.85
N ASN A 444 20.81 -10.51 9.46
CA ASN A 444 19.75 -11.49 9.56
C ASN A 444 19.77 -12.57 8.47
N GLY A 445 20.81 -12.61 7.63
CA GLY A 445 21.11 -13.71 6.72
C GLY A 445 20.87 -13.42 5.25
N ALA A 446 20.43 -12.23 4.84
CA ALA A 446 20.31 -11.86 3.42
C ALA A 446 21.68 -11.91 2.70
N SER A 447 22.79 -11.70 3.44
CA SER A 447 24.17 -11.81 2.93
C SER A 447 24.53 -13.21 2.41
N ALA A 448 23.79 -14.25 2.79
CA ALA A 448 24.01 -15.62 2.31
C ALA A 448 23.59 -15.80 0.83
N PHE A 449 22.80 -14.88 0.28
CA PHE A 449 22.25 -14.96 -1.09
C PHE A 449 23.06 -14.09 -2.04
N PRO A 450 23.76 -14.67 -3.06
CA PRO A 450 24.80 -13.98 -3.84
C PRO A 450 24.30 -12.71 -4.58
N ASP A 451 23.06 -12.69 -5.04
CA ASP A 451 22.54 -11.60 -5.87
C ASP A 451 21.80 -10.53 -5.06
N TYR A 452 21.58 -10.74 -3.75
CA TYR A 452 20.78 -9.84 -2.90
C TYR A 452 21.32 -8.40 -2.90
N GLU A 453 22.59 -8.20 -2.56
CA GLU A 453 23.17 -6.85 -2.52
C GLU A 453 23.23 -6.20 -3.91
N THR A 454 23.48 -6.99 -4.95
CA THR A 454 23.52 -6.49 -6.33
C THR A 454 22.16 -5.96 -6.75
N ASN A 455 21.09 -6.73 -6.47
CA ASN A 455 19.72 -6.33 -6.79
C ASN A 455 19.26 -5.15 -5.92
N LEU A 456 19.57 -5.16 -4.62
CA LEU A 456 19.27 -4.05 -3.72
C LEU A 456 19.92 -2.73 -4.19
N ASN A 457 21.18 -2.76 -4.56
CA ASN A 457 21.89 -1.57 -5.04
C ASN A 457 21.30 -1.07 -6.37
N LYS A 458 20.91 -1.97 -7.27
CA LYS A 458 20.21 -1.62 -8.50
C LYS A 458 18.84 -0.95 -8.21
N LEU A 459 18.06 -1.51 -7.29
CA LEU A 459 16.79 -0.91 -6.87
C LEU A 459 16.99 0.50 -6.30
N ARG A 460 18.03 0.71 -5.47
CA ARG A 460 18.40 2.04 -4.97
C ARG A 460 18.70 3.04 -6.10
N GLU A 461 19.46 2.61 -7.11
CA GLU A 461 19.81 3.43 -8.27
C GLU A 461 18.57 3.77 -9.09
N ASP A 462 17.72 2.79 -9.37
CA ASP A 462 16.48 2.93 -10.14
C ASP A 462 15.48 3.89 -9.42
N ILE A 463 15.30 3.72 -8.12
CA ILE A 463 14.43 4.59 -7.30
C ILE A 463 14.98 6.01 -7.21
N ASN A 464 16.29 6.19 -7.00
CA ASN A 464 16.91 7.51 -6.91
C ASN A 464 16.93 8.25 -8.26
N SER A 465 16.93 7.54 -9.38
CA SER A 465 16.86 8.11 -10.73
C SER A 465 15.45 8.31 -11.24
N SER A 466 14.43 7.80 -10.52
CA SER A 466 13.04 7.95 -10.93
C SER A 466 12.55 9.39 -10.76
N SER A 467 11.55 9.74 -11.57
CA SER A 467 10.92 11.06 -11.50
C SER A 467 10.00 11.19 -10.27
N ASP A 468 9.68 12.41 -9.90
CA ASP A 468 8.71 12.72 -8.82
C ASP A 468 7.34 12.08 -9.07
N SER A 469 7.02 11.72 -10.32
CA SER A 469 5.78 11.03 -10.66
C SER A 469 5.64 9.66 -9.99
N LEU A 470 6.73 9.00 -9.62
CA LEU A 470 6.69 7.75 -8.84
C LEU A 470 5.97 7.97 -7.50
N TRP A 471 6.31 9.07 -6.82
CA TRP A 471 5.81 9.40 -5.48
C TRP A 471 4.47 10.12 -5.47
N SER A 472 3.99 10.55 -6.64
CA SER A 472 2.71 11.25 -6.83
C SER A 472 1.69 10.42 -7.62
N SER A 473 1.94 9.13 -7.81
CA SER A 473 1.07 8.26 -8.59
C SER A 473 -0.21 7.83 -7.84
N SER A 474 -0.15 7.78 -6.51
CA SER A 474 -1.27 7.38 -5.65
C SER A 474 -1.07 7.88 -4.21
N LEU A 475 -2.10 7.78 -3.38
CA LEU A 475 -1.96 8.05 -1.93
C LEU A 475 -0.99 7.05 -1.27
N TYR A 476 -0.99 5.78 -1.72
CA TYR A 476 -0.02 4.77 -1.28
C TYR A 476 1.42 5.24 -1.47
N SER A 477 1.77 5.67 -2.68
CA SER A 477 3.11 6.18 -3.00
C SER A 477 3.43 7.46 -2.22
N GLY A 478 2.44 8.32 -2.01
CA GLY A 478 2.57 9.54 -1.20
C GLY A 478 2.83 9.25 0.28
N TRP A 479 2.17 8.22 0.83
CA TRP A 479 2.40 7.76 2.21
C TRP A 479 3.84 7.26 2.38
N LEU A 480 4.30 6.35 1.51
CA LEU A 480 5.70 5.89 1.54
C LEU A 480 6.69 7.06 1.40
N ASN A 481 6.39 8.04 0.54
CA ASN A 481 7.21 9.24 0.40
C ASN A 481 7.24 10.11 1.67
N THR A 482 6.15 10.13 2.43
CA THR A 482 6.06 10.84 3.71
C THR A 482 6.99 10.20 4.75
N LEU A 483 7.14 8.89 4.75
CA LEU A 483 8.01 8.16 5.66
C LEU A 483 9.51 8.19 5.28
N ARG A 484 9.84 8.46 4.01
CA ARG A 484 11.24 8.42 3.53
C ARG A 484 12.24 9.29 4.32
N PRO A 485 11.91 10.50 4.79
CA PRO A 485 12.85 11.32 5.57
C PRO A 485 13.34 10.66 6.86
N LEU A 486 12.54 9.76 7.44
CA LEU A 486 12.90 8.97 8.63
C LEU A 486 14.09 8.04 8.40
N LEU A 487 14.36 7.67 7.15
CA LEU A 487 15.42 6.76 6.74
C LEU A 487 16.80 7.43 6.64
N THR A 488 16.85 8.76 6.80
CA THR A 488 18.08 9.54 6.70
C THR A 488 18.68 9.69 8.09
N GLU A 489 19.93 9.24 8.26
CA GLU A 489 20.69 9.44 9.50
C GLU A 489 20.87 10.94 9.78
N LYS A 490 20.68 11.33 11.04
CA LYS A 490 20.85 12.71 11.47
C LYS A 490 22.29 12.95 11.94
N GLY A 491 22.75 14.19 11.87
CA GLY A 491 24.12 14.55 12.18
C GLY A 491 24.23 15.80 13.07
N GLU A 492 25.39 16.44 13.05
CA GLU A 492 25.70 17.63 13.86
C GLU A 492 24.61 18.70 13.70
N GLY A 493 24.22 19.30 14.82
CA GLY A 493 23.19 20.34 14.89
C GLY A 493 21.77 19.84 15.09
N TYR A 494 21.49 18.54 14.91
CA TYR A 494 20.24 17.94 15.37
C TYR A 494 20.26 17.76 16.90
N PRO A 495 19.08 17.62 17.57
CA PRO A 495 19.03 17.25 18.98
C PRO A 495 19.84 15.98 19.27
N SER A 496 20.55 15.96 20.41
CA SER A 496 21.51 14.87 20.67
C SER A 496 20.88 13.48 20.73
N PHE A 497 19.60 13.34 21.07
CA PHE A 497 18.90 12.06 21.02
C PHE A 497 18.76 11.50 19.61
N MET A 498 18.78 12.35 18.56
CA MET A 498 18.72 11.93 17.16
C MET A 498 20.09 11.53 16.57
N ASN A 499 21.19 11.89 17.23
CA ASN A 499 22.55 11.71 16.73
C ASN A 499 23.17 10.37 17.14
N ASN A 500 22.37 9.28 17.19
CA ASN A 500 22.88 7.96 17.53
C ASN A 500 22.14 6.85 16.75
N ASN A 501 22.79 5.69 16.62
CA ASN A 501 22.27 4.56 15.86
C ASN A 501 20.95 3.98 16.44
N GLU A 502 20.71 4.14 17.73
CA GLU A 502 19.49 3.61 18.35
C GLU A 502 18.28 4.45 17.93
N TRP A 503 18.46 5.77 17.74
CA TRP A 503 17.41 6.61 17.18
C TRP A 503 17.11 6.25 15.72
N THR A 504 18.14 5.97 14.92
CA THR A 504 17.94 5.52 13.54
C THR A 504 17.16 4.21 13.48
N LYS A 505 17.36 3.29 14.44
CA LYS A 505 16.54 2.08 14.55
C LYS A 505 15.10 2.40 15.00
N LYS A 506 14.91 3.35 15.95
CA LYS A 506 13.57 3.80 16.35
C LYS A 506 12.79 4.37 15.17
N THR A 507 13.40 5.25 14.37
CA THR A 507 12.74 5.80 13.18
C THR A 507 12.51 4.76 12.09
N LEU A 508 13.35 3.72 12.03
CA LEU A 508 13.12 2.55 11.17
C LEU A 508 11.93 1.72 11.68
N GLU A 509 11.71 1.62 13.00
CA GLU A 509 10.51 1.00 13.56
C GLU A 509 9.25 1.84 13.27
N THR A 510 9.33 3.16 13.38
CA THR A 510 8.27 4.08 12.93
C THR A 510 7.89 3.82 11.47
N PHE A 511 8.89 3.69 10.59
CA PHE A 511 8.65 3.33 9.19
C PHE A 511 7.94 1.98 9.07
N ALA A 512 8.42 0.95 9.76
CA ALA A 512 7.89 -0.41 9.66
C ALA A 512 6.46 -0.54 10.21
N GLY A 513 6.14 0.12 11.33
CA GLY A 513 4.79 0.16 11.91
C GLY A 513 3.80 0.87 10.98
N SER A 514 4.14 2.07 10.53
CA SER A 514 3.30 2.82 9.59
C SER A 514 3.20 2.14 8.21
N PHE A 515 4.23 1.41 7.77
CA PHE A 515 4.17 0.57 6.57
C PHE A 515 3.24 -0.62 6.76
N ALA A 516 3.22 -1.26 7.94
CA ALA A 516 2.26 -2.33 8.24
C ALA A 516 0.82 -1.81 8.16
N GLU A 517 0.54 -0.62 8.70
CA GLU A 517 -0.77 0.03 8.56
C GLU A 517 -1.12 0.33 7.10
N LEU A 518 -0.19 0.88 6.32
CA LEU A 518 -0.41 1.13 4.90
C LEU A 518 -0.73 -0.15 4.13
N LYS A 519 -0.02 -1.24 4.39
CA LYS A 519 -0.29 -2.57 3.79
C LYS A 519 -1.63 -3.11 4.23
N HIS A 520 -1.95 -2.98 5.51
CA HIS A 520 -3.18 -3.41 6.11
C HIS A 520 -4.39 -2.68 5.49
N ASP A 521 -4.37 -1.36 5.37
CA ASP A 521 -5.44 -0.57 4.76
C ASP A 521 -5.62 -0.85 3.27
N THR A 522 -4.62 -1.36 2.62
CA THR A 522 -4.59 -1.63 1.19
C THR A 522 -4.61 -3.11 0.82
N VAL A 523 -4.61 -4.01 1.81
CA VAL A 523 -4.90 -5.46 1.64
C VAL A 523 -6.36 -5.70 1.28
N LEU A 524 -7.16 -4.77 1.41
CA LEU A 524 -8.56 -4.50 1.48
C LEU A 524 -9.00 -4.31 2.94
N TYR A 525 -8.49 -3.31 3.58
CA TYR A 525 -8.97 -2.48 4.68
C TYR A 525 -9.53 -3.12 5.98
N SER A 526 -9.05 -2.68 7.13
CA SER A 526 -9.42 -3.23 8.43
C SER A 526 -10.02 -2.23 9.42
N LYS A 527 -10.55 -2.70 10.51
CA LYS A 527 -11.45 -2.08 11.52
C LYS A 527 -11.02 -2.47 12.93
N GLN A 528 -11.31 -1.82 14.02
CA GLN A 528 -12.45 -1.14 14.68
C GLN A 528 -12.10 -0.46 16.04
N PRO A 529 -13.09 0.09 16.78
CA PRO A 529 -13.18 1.27 17.63
C PRO A 529 -13.06 1.06 19.16
N MET A 530 -13.01 1.90 20.10
CA MET A 530 -13.56 3.04 20.75
C MET A 530 -13.35 3.12 22.30
N ALA A 531 -13.17 4.18 23.03
CA ALA A 531 -13.92 5.02 23.93
C ALA A 531 -13.18 5.91 24.92
N GLU A 532 -13.95 6.92 25.33
CA GLU A 532 -13.65 8.16 26.04
C GLU A 532 -13.58 8.08 27.56
N MET A 533 -12.82 8.98 28.24
CA MET A 533 -13.11 9.50 29.60
C MET A 533 -12.32 10.78 29.97
N GLY A 534 -12.94 11.70 30.67
CA GLY A 534 -12.50 13.06 30.95
C GLY A 534 -11.80 13.34 32.26
N GLY A 535 -11.23 14.54 32.39
CA GLY A 535 -10.20 15.02 33.24
C GLY A 535 -10.56 15.87 34.48
N GLY A 536 -9.55 16.32 35.20
CA GLY A 536 -9.60 17.20 36.36
C GLY A 536 -8.37 18.11 36.46
N ASP A 537 -8.56 19.35 36.95
CA ASP A 537 -7.55 20.40 37.08
C ASP A 537 -6.47 20.10 38.13
N LEU A 538 -5.22 20.37 37.79
CA LEU A 538 -4.05 20.32 38.67
C LEU A 538 -3.26 21.65 38.64
N ASP A 539 -2.39 21.88 39.67
CA ASP A 539 -1.58 23.10 39.80
C ASP A 539 -0.47 23.20 38.71
N PRO A 540 -0.12 24.39 38.18
CA PRO A 540 0.75 24.53 37.05
C PRO A 540 2.23 24.20 37.34
N VAL A 541 2.77 23.21 36.61
CA VAL A 541 4.20 22.87 36.49
C VAL A 541 4.71 23.35 35.12
N ASP A 542 6.03 23.50 34.90
CA ASP A 542 6.58 23.74 33.57
C ASP A 542 6.51 22.46 32.71
N ASP A 543 5.38 22.28 32.05
CA ASP A 543 5.02 21.14 31.21
C ASP A 543 5.22 21.41 29.69
N ARG A 544 6.04 22.42 29.34
CA ARG A 544 6.41 22.71 27.94
C ARG A 544 7.07 21.50 27.31
N GLY A 545 6.42 20.94 26.27
CA GLY A 545 6.82 19.74 25.56
C GLY A 545 7.73 20.02 24.36
N TYR A 546 7.81 19.03 23.46
CA TYR A 546 8.69 19.04 22.28
C TYR A 546 8.04 18.28 21.13
N VAL A 547 8.29 18.68 19.90
CA VAL A 547 7.85 17.95 18.69
C VAL A 547 9.04 17.16 18.11
N GLU A 548 8.86 15.92 17.71
CA GLU A 548 9.87 15.15 16.97
C GLU A 548 10.28 15.96 15.73
N PRO A 549 11.54 16.45 15.63
CA PRO A 549 11.85 17.50 14.66
C PRO A 549 12.16 16.95 13.27
N GLU A 550 11.11 16.48 12.60
CA GLU A 550 11.10 15.93 11.24
C GLU A 550 10.28 16.82 10.27
N PRO A 551 10.69 18.07 10.00
CA PRO A 551 9.89 19.03 9.25
C PRO A 551 9.49 18.55 7.86
N LEU A 552 10.33 17.75 7.19
CA LEU A 552 10.01 17.23 5.86
C LEU A 552 8.90 16.17 5.91
N VAL A 553 8.80 15.41 7.01
CA VAL A 553 7.68 14.48 7.23
C VAL A 553 6.38 15.26 7.34
N TYR A 554 6.32 16.29 8.19
CA TYR A 554 5.13 17.12 8.38
C TYR A 554 4.69 17.82 7.10
N ALA A 555 5.63 18.37 6.33
CA ALA A 555 5.32 19.01 5.05
C ALA A 555 4.71 18.04 4.04
N ARG A 556 5.25 16.82 3.93
CA ARG A 556 4.72 15.76 3.04
C ARG A 556 3.40 15.22 3.54
N PHE A 557 3.23 15.09 4.84
CA PHE A 557 1.99 14.67 5.47
C PHE A 557 0.84 15.66 5.19
N SER A 558 1.07 16.95 5.40
CA SER A 558 0.12 18.01 5.09
C SER A 558 -0.34 17.94 3.63
N ASN A 559 0.62 17.77 2.70
CA ASN A 559 0.30 17.59 1.28
C ASN A 559 -0.48 16.29 1.00
N LEU A 560 -0.15 15.19 1.66
CA LEU A 560 -0.85 13.91 1.53
C LEU A 560 -2.31 14.04 1.96
N ALA A 561 -2.58 14.59 3.14
CA ALA A 561 -3.93 14.82 3.65
C ALA A 561 -4.74 15.77 2.75
N LYS A 562 -4.12 16.86 2.28
CA LYS A 562 -4.75 17.78 1.33
C LYS A 562 -5.09 17.11 0.00
N THR A 563 -4.19 16.30 -0.54
CA THR A 563 -4.39 15.56 -1.79
C THR A 563 -5.54 14.56 -1.66
N THR A 564 -5.68 13.93 -0.49
CA THR A 564 -6.80 13.04 -0.17
C THR A 564 -8.13 13.79 -0.28
N ALA A 565 -8.24 14.94 0.39
CA ALA A 565 -9.43 15.77 0.36
C ALA A 565 -9.79 16.27 -1.06
N ASP A 566 -8.81 16.87 -1.75
CA ASP A 566 -9.01 17.46 -3.08
C ASP A 566 -9.37 16.39 -4.14
N GLY A 567 -8.74 15.22 -4.06
CA GLY A 567 -8.98 14.10 -4.96
C GLY A 567 -10.41 13.53 -4.80
N LEU A 568 -10.80 13.20 -3.58
CA LEU A 568 -12.14 12.66 -3.30
C LEU A 568 -13.25 13.67 -3.55
N LYS A 569 -13.01 14.94 -3.26
CA LYS A 569 -13.95 16.02 -3.58
C LYS A 569 -14.21 16.15 -5.08
N LYS A 570 -13.19 16.02 -5.91
CA LYS A 570 -13.31 16.10 -7.38
C LYS A 570 -14.30 15.08 -7.93
N TYR A 571 -14.37 13.89 -7.32
CA TYR A 571 -15.30 12.83 -7.71
C TYR A 571 -16.61 12.82 -6.91
N GLY A 572 -16.78 13.76 -5.96
CA GLY A 572 -17.97 13.81 -5.10
C GLY A 572 -18.08 12.62 -4.14
N MET A 573 -16.93 12.04 -3.76
CA MET A 573 -16.80 10.85 -2.90
C MET A 573 -16.32 11.18 -1.49
N ILE A 574 -16.51 12.40 -1.03
CA ILE A 574 -16.17 12.82 0.33
C ILE A 574 -17.34 13.58 0.94
N SER A 575 -17.63 13.33 2.20
CA SER A 575 -18.61 14.12 2.95
C SER A 575 -18.05 15.52 3.28
N SER A 576 -18.94 16.48 3.60
CA SER A 576 -18.48 17.80 4.03
C SER A 576 -17.82 17.77 5.42
N GLU A 577 -18.10 16.76 6.23
CA GLU A 577 -17.48 16.53 7.54
C GLU A 577 -16.06 15.98 7.36
N ASP A 578 -15.88 14.97 6.53
CA ASP A 578 -14.57 14.42 6.21
C ASP A 578 -13.66 15.44 5.53
N GLU A 579 -14.20 16.25 4.61
CA GLU A 579 -13.44 17.34 4.00
C GLU A 579 -12.94 18.34 5.07
N LYS A 580 -13.78 18.67 6.05
CA LYS A 580 -13.43 19.56 7.16
C LYS A 580 -12.36 18.91 8.04
N ASN A 581 -12.49 17.64 8.40
CA ASN A 581 -11.56 16.93 9.27
C ASN A 581 -10.17 16.75 8.61
N LEU A 582 -10.13 16.41 7.33
CA LEU A 582 -8.87 16.44 6.57
C LEU A 582 -8.23 17.84 6.55
N GLY A 583 -9.06 18.89 6.45
CA GLY A 583 -8.59 20.28 6.58
C GLY A 583 -7.97 20.60 7.95
N LEU A 584 -8.55 20.10 9.04
CA LEU A 584 -7.98 20.21 10.39
C LEU A 584 -6.67 19.43 10.54
N LEU A 585 -6.58 18.26 9.92
CA LEU A 585 -5.36 17.45 9.92
C LEU A 585 -4.21 18.13 9.15
N VAL A 586 -4.52 18.82 8.03
CA VAL A 586 -3.58 19.69 7.31
C VAL A 586 -3.12 20.82 8.21
N GLU A 587 -4.02 21.53 8.89
CA GLU A 587 -3.66 22.64 9.79
C GLU A 587 -2.80 22.19 10.97
N LEU A 588 -3.09 21.02 11.56
CA LEU A 588 -2.27 20.44 12.62
C LEU A 588 -0.86 20.16 12.13
N SER A 589 -0.73 19.48 10.99
CA SER A 589 0.59 19.16 10.42
C SER A 589 1.39 20.40 10.04
N ASP A 590 0.77 21.45 9.47
CA ASP A 590 1.42 22.71 9.15
C ASP A 590 1.94 23.41 10.41
N LYS A 591 1.22 23.35 11.54
CA LYS A 591 1.68 23.90 12.82
C LYS A 591 2.86 23.09 13.40
N LEU A 592 2.78 21.75 13.34
CA LEU A 592 3.90 20.87 13.75
C LEU A 592 5.15 21.11 12.91
N LEU A 593 4.99 21.33 11.59
CA LEU A 593 6.08 21.73 10.69
C LEU A 593 6.79 23.01 11.18
N VAL A 594 6.04 24.04 11.54
CA VAL A 594 6.59 25.32 12.02
C VAL A 594 7.36 25.14 13.35
N ILE A 595 6.80 24.35 14.28
CA ILE A 595 7.45 24.06 15.56
C ILE A 595 8.75 23.29 15.33
N ALA A 596 8.71 22.19 14.58
CA ALA A 596 9.89 21.37 14.25
C ALA A 596 11.02 22.20 13.59
N GLN A 597 10.67 23.15 12.74
CA GLN A 597 11.64 24.08 12.14
C GLN A 597 12.30 25.01 13.17
N LYS A 598 11.53 25.54 14.14
CA LYS A 598 12.06 26.36 15.23
C LYS A 598 12.99 25.56 16.14
N GLU A 599 12.57 24.36 16.51
CA GLU A 599 13.37 23.47 17.37
C GLU A 599 14.72 23.13 16.72
N LEU A 600 14.74 22.78 15.42
CA LEU A 600 16.01 22.56 14.69
C LEU A 600 16.88 23.79 14.58
N LYS A 601 16.30 25.00 14.54
CA LYS A 601 17.04 26.26 14.55
C LYS A 601 17.44 26.71 15.97
N ASN A 602 17.13 25.93 16.99
CA ASN A 602 17.29 26.28 18.40
C ASN A 602 16.53 27.58 18.76
N GLU A 603 15.37 27.80 18.13
CA GLU A 603 14.44 28.90 18.39
C GLU A 603 13.31 28.40 19.30
N LEU A 604 12.91 29.20 20.28
CA LEU A 604 11.85 28.82 21.21
C LEU A 604 10.48 28.91 20.52
N PRO A 605 9.63 27.84 20.60
CA PRO A 605 8.22 27.95 20.25
C PRO A 605 7.49 29.04 21.05
N SER A 606 6.41 29.60 20.49
CA SER A 606 5.56 30.57 21.19
C SER A 606 4.69 29.87 22.26
N ASP A 607 4.06 30.68 23.13
CA ASP A 607 3.15 30.14 24.13
C ASP A 607 1.97 29.39 23.49
N GLU A 608 1.43 29.86 22.35
CA GLU A 608 0.36 29.18 21.61
C GLU A 608 0.84 27.86 20.98
N GLU A 609 2.11 27.78 20.55
CA GLU A 609 2.69 26.54 20.03
C GLU A 609 2.94 25.53 21.16
N PHE A 610 3.33 25.98 22.36
CA PHE A 610 3.43 25.09 23.53
C PHE A 610 2.05 24.60 23.99
N GLU A 611 0.99 25.44 23.94
CA GLU A 611 -0.37 25.01 24.20
C GLU A 611 -0.84 23.96 23.19
N LEU A 612 -0.46 24.05 21.90
CA LEU A 612 -0.74 23.03 20.91
C LEU A 612 -0.04 21.71 21.27
N ILE A 613 1.25 21.74 21.61
CA ILE A 613 1.98 20.54 22.05
C ILE A 613 1.29 19.89 23.25
N LYS A 614 0.86 20.71 24.22
CA LYS A 614 0.19 20.26 25.44
C LYS A 614 -1.15 19.59 25.15
N ASN A 615 -1.94 20.15 24.21
CA ASN A 615 -3.27 19.68 23.88
C ASN A 615 -3.31 18.66 22.71
N TYR A 616 -2.16 18.26 22.20
CA TYR A 616 -2.02 17.39 21.03
C TYR A 616 -2.80 16.07 21.18
N GLY A 617 -2.84 15.48 22.37
CA GLY A 617 -3.61 14.27 22.65
C GLY A 617 -5.10 14.44 22.30
N GLY A 618 -5.72 15.56 22.70
CA GLY A 618 -7.11 15.84 22.38
C GLY A 618 -7.35 16.10 20.88
N ASP A 619 -6.33 16.65 20.16
CA ASP A 619 -6.44 16.83 18.71
C ASP A 619 -6.48 15.48 17.98
N ILE A 620 -5.61 14.52 18.34
CA ILE A 620 -5.60 13.19 17.70
C ILE A 620 -6.71 12.27 18.21
N GLU A 621 -7.18 12.42 19.45
CA GLU A 621 -8.38 11.77 19.97
C GLU A 621 -9.62 12.16 19.15
N HIS A 622 -9.75 13.46 18.78
CA HIS A 622 -10.83 13.92 17.91
C HIS A 622 -10.85 13.17 16.56
N PHE A 623 -9.71 12.98 15.91
CA PHE A 623 -9.65 12.26 14.63
C PHE A 623 -9.95 10.78 14.80
N TRP A 624 -9.47 10.17 15.87
CA TRP A 624 -9.83 8.80 16.22
C TRP A 624 -11.35 8.66 16.42
N TYR A 625 -11.96 9.55 17.22
CA TYR A 625 -13.41 9.57 17.42
C TYR A 625 -14.18 9.72 16.10
N GLU A 626 -13.80 10.68 15.25
CA GLU A 626 -14.46 10.93 13.98
C GLU A 626 -14.35 9.76 13.01
N ALA A 627 -13.22 9.07 13.01
CA ALA A 627 -13.00 7.87 12.19
C ALA A 627 -13.84 6.68 12.69
N MET A 628 -14.11 6.61 13.99
CA MET A 628 -14.69 5.42 14.64
C MET A 628 -16.17 5.52 15.00
N LYS A 629 -16.74 6.72 15.12
CA LYS A 629 -18.13 6.94 15.61
C LYS A 629 -19.23 6.18 14.84
N ASP A 630 -18.98 5.87 13.55
CA ASP A 630 -19.92 5.15 12.69
C ASP A 630 -19.74 3.63 12.75
N GLU A 631 -18.74 3.15 13.51
CA GLU A 631 -18.40 1.74 13.64
C GLU A 631 -19.09 1.05 14.80
N SER A 632 -19.53 1.80 15.81
CA SER A 632 -20.22 1.27 16.97
C SER A 632 -21.74 1.38 16.85
N GLU A 633 -22.44 0.33 17.29
CA GLU A 633 -23.90 0.38 17.49
C GLU A 633 -24.28 1.17 18.78
N ASN A 634 -23.29 1.52 19.61
CA ASN A 634 -23.48 2.18 20.91
C ASN A 634 -23.12 3.67 20.82
N GLU A 635 -23.81 4.53 21.58
CA GLU A 635 -23.51 5.96 21.67
C GLU A 635 -22.23 6.26 22.49
N SER A 636 -21.67 5.28 23.18
CA SER A 636 -20.40 5.39 23.92
C SER A 636 -19.58 4.11 23.78
N PHE A 637 -18.31 4.26 23.66
CA PHE A 637 -17.35 3.27 23.18
C PHE A 637 -15.96 3.39 23.81
N THR A 638 -15.09 2.31 23.85
CA THR A 638 -13.77 2.23 24.55
C THR A 638 -12.61 1.86 23.62
N THR A 639 -11.40 2.40 23.83
CA THR A 639 -10.17 2.05 23.10
C THR A 639 -9.85 0.56 23.17
N GLU A 640 -10.29 -0.12 24.24
CA GLU A 640 -10.19 -1.57 24.40
C GLU A 640 -11.04 -2.36 23.38
N GLU A 641 -12.16 -1.78 22.92
CA GLU A 641 -12.97 -2.39 21.85
C GLU A 641 -12.27 -2.27 20.51
N PHE A 642 -11.36 -1.28 20.36
CA PHE A 642 -10.80 -0.85 19.10
C PHE A 642 -9.32 -0.47 19.23
N PRO A 643 -8.47 -1.41 19.61
CA PRO A 643 -7.05 -1.13 19.82
C PRO A 643 -6.30 -0.91 18.51
N ALA A 644 -5.26 -0.11 18.55
CA ALA A 644 -4.36 0.19 17.42
C ALA A 644 -3.64 -1.04 16.83
N ALA A 645 -3.74 -2.19 17.50
CA ALA A 645 -3.09 -3.42 17.05
C ALA A 645 -3.72 -4.00 15.79
N ILE A 646 -2.92 -4.15 14.72
CA ILE A 646 -3.32 -4.69 13.40
C ILE A 646 -2.30 -5.71 12.90
N ILE A 647 -2.72 -6.58 11.96
CA ILE A 647 -1.87 -7.58 11.31
C ILE A 647 -2.13 -7.62 9.81
N VAL A 648 -1.09 -7.87 9.01
CA VAL A 648 -1.20 -7.97 7.55
C VAL A 648 -0.24 -8.98 6.95
N ASP A 649 -0.73 -9.74 5.97
CA ASP A 649 0.13 -10.55 5.09
C ASP A 649 0.91 -9.64 4.14
N VAL A 650 2.23 -9.67 4.22
CA VAL A 650 3.11 -8.86 3.36
C VAL A 650 3.55 -9.62 2.12
N ALA A 651 3.83 -10.92 2.25
CA ALA A 651 4.28 -11.78 1.15
C ALA A 651 3.90 -13.24 1.40
N THR A 652 3.74 -14.00 0.31
CA THR A 652 3.36 -15.41 0.35
C THR A 652 4.45 -16.31 -0.23
N ASP A 653 4.87 -17.33 0.52
CA ASP A 653 5.58 -18.49 0.00
C ASP A 653 4.55 -19.59 -0.33
N PRO A 654 4.36 -19.95 -1.61
CA PRO A 654 3.39 -20.96 -2.00
C PRO A 654 3.69 -22.38 -1.46
N ASN A 655 4.86 -22.59 -0.85
CA ASN A 655 5.21 -23.84 -0.18
C ASN A 655 4.61 -23.97 1.21
N GLY A 656 3.88 -22.99 1.70
CA GLY A 656 3.03 -23.13 2.88
C GLY A 656 3.19 -22.07 3.98
N SER A 657 3.83 -20.94 3.71
CA SER A 657 3.95 -19.85 4.69
C SER A 657 3.68 -18.47 4.12
N VAL A 658 3.41 -17.53 5.01
CA VAL A 658 3.27 -16.10 4.73
C VAL A 658 4.17 -15.30 5.65
N LEU A 659 4.61 -14.14 5.19
CA LEU A 659 5.23 -13.14 6.04
C LEU A 659 4.13 -12.25 6.60
N GLU A 660 3.96 -12.29 7.92
CA GLU A 660 3.07 -11.40 8.65
C GLU A 660 3.85 -10.21 9.20
N ALA A 661 3.28 -9.03 9.11
CA ALA A 661 3.76 -7.83 9.76
C ALA A 661 2.61 -7.16 10.52
N GLY A 662 2.87 -6.69 11.74
CA GLY A 662 1.80 -6.10 12.53
C GLY A 662 2.29 -5.11 13.58
N THR A 663 1.34 -4.40 14.17
CA THR A 663 1.53 -3.53 15.34
C THR A 663 0.85 -4.11 16.55
N GLY A 664 1.43 -3.88 17.74
CA GLY A 664 0.79 -4.15 19.02
C GLY A 664 0.11 -2.90 19.60
N SER A 665 -0.27 -2.95 20.87
CA SER A 665 -0.63 -1.73 21.60
C SER A 665 0.52 -0.72 21.56
N PRO A 666 0.25 0.58 21.37
CA PRO A 666 1.29 1.60 21.33
C PRO A 666 2.20 1.55 22.54
N ARG A 667 3.46 1.94 22.40
CA ARG A 667 4.42 2.02 23.51
C ARG A 667 4.71 3.46 23.90
N ALA A 668 5.04 3.68 25.17
CA ALA A 668 5.52 4.96 25.64
C ALA A 668 7.01 5.15 25.25
N ILE A 669 7.38 6.36 24.83
CA ILE A 669 8.76 6.79 24.65
C ILE A 669 9.08 7.94 25.60
N SER A 670 10.17 7.81 26.37
CA SER A 670 10.74 8.91 27.15
C SER A 670 11.95 9.47 26.42
N VAL A 671 12.00 10.79 26.19
CA VAL A 671 13.05 11.49 25.46
C VAL A 671 13.58 12.66 26.28
N VAL A 672 14.90 12.79 26.33
CA VAL A 672 15.55 13.97 26.94
C VAL A 672 15.67 15.06 25.89
N VAL A 673 14.93 16.15 26.08
CA VAL A 673 14.81 17.25 25.13
C VAL A 673 15.29 18.58 25.71
N PRO A 674 15.88 19.48 24.88
CA PRO A 674 16.27 20.83 25.30
C PRO A 674 15.13 21.82 25.00
N VAL A 675 14.57 22.44 26.03
CA VAL A 675 13.61 23.54 25.89
C VAL A 675 14.18 24.79 26.57
N ASP A 676 14.37 25.87 25.86
CA ASP A 676 14.99 27.10 26.38
C ASP A 676 16.37 26.87 27.03
N GLY A 677 17.16 25.94 26.47
CA GLY A 677 18.47 25.56 26.99
C GLY A 677 18.42 24.70 28.27
N ILE A 678 17.24 24.28 28.74
CA ILE A 678 17.03 23.48 29.93
C ILE A 678 16.61 22.06 29.46
N LEU A 679 17.29 21.04 29.99
CA LEU A 679 16.94 19.64 29.70
C LEU A 679 15.75 19.16 30.54
N ARG A 680 14.86 18.44 29.90
CA ARG A 680 13.70 17.78 30.52
C ARG A 680 13.40 16.45 29.85
N ILE A 681 12.67 15.58 30.52
CA ILE A 681 12.11 14.36 29.95
C ILE A 681 10.71 14.72 29.46
N ALA A 682 10.46 14.46 28.18
CA ALA A 682 9.14 14.51 27.55
C ALA A 682 8.73 13.11 27.11
N MET A 683 7.43 12.81 27.15
CA MET A 683 6.91 11.48 26.84
C MET A 683 5.92 11.53 25.66
N GLY A 684 5.95 10.51 24.83
CA GLY A 684 5.06 10.36 23.67
C GLY A 684 4.68 8.90 23.45
N SER A 685 3.96 8.65 22.35
CA SER A 685 3.50 7.32 21.95
C SER A 685 4.17 6.89 20.65
N VAL A 686 4.59 5.63 20.54
CA VAL A 686 5.28 5.05 19.38
C VAL A 686 4.74 3.67 19.04
N TYR A 687 5.02 3.19 17.84
CA TYR A 687 4.63 1.84 17.41
C TYR A 687 5.29 0.74 18.27
N ASP A 688 4.59 -0.41 18.31
CA ASP A 688 5.10 -1.69 18.80
C ASP A 688 5.07 -2.68 17.63
N TYR A 689 6.18 -2.81 16.91
CA TYR A 689 6.24 -3.50 15.63
C TYR A 689 6.64 -4.98 15.78
N TYR A 690 6.00 -5.84 14.96
CA TYR A 690 6.21 -7.29 14.86
C TYR A 690 6.36 -7.74 13.42
N GLU A 691 7.18 -8.78 13.19
CA GLU A 691 7.37 -9.43 11.89
C GLU A 691 7.75 -10.89 12.10
N PHE A 692 7.03 -11.82 11.48
CA PHE A 692 7.29 -13.27 11.61
C PHE A 692 6.70 -14.07 10.44
N GLU A 693 7.18 -15.30 10.28
CA GLU A 693 6.64 -16.26 9.33
C GLU A 693 5.48 -17.03 9.98
N TRP A 694 4.36 -17.19 9.22
CA TRP A 694 3.14 -17.82 9.68
C TRP A 694 2.59 -18.84 8.66
N PRO A 695 1.85 -19.91 9.06
CA PRO A 695 1.30 -20.87 8.12
C PRO A 695 0.28 -20.26 7.14
N LEU A 696 0.48 -20.53 5.84
CA LEU A 696 -0.40 -20.08 4.74
C LEU A 696 -1.89 -20.50 4.96
N SER A 697 -2.10 -21.69 5.51
CA SER A 697 -3.44 -22.23 5.77
C SER A 697 -4.19 -21.55 6.93
N ASN A 698 -3.56 -20.63 7.63
CA ASN A 698 -4.11 -19.97 8.81
C ASN A 698 -3.74 -18.49 8.85
N ARG A 699 -3.93 -17.76 7.74
CA ARG A 699 -3.71 -16.30 7.70
C ARG A 699 -4.43 -15.62 8.86
N LEU A 700 -3.73 -14.73 9.55
CA LEU A 700 -4.27 -14.06 10.74
C LEU A 700 -5.32 -13.01 10.38
N THR A 701 -6.30 -12.88 11.26
CA THR A 701 -7.21 -11.72 11.33
C THR A 701 -6.77 -10.81 12.47
N ASP A 702 -7.21 -9.54 12.47
CA ASP A 702 -6.90 -8.62 13.56
C ASP A 702 -7.40 -9.13 14.91
N ASN A 703 -8.56 -9.77 14.96
CA ASN A 703 -9.10 -10.34 16.19
C ASN A 703 -8.24 -11.50 16.73
N GLU A 704 -7.70 -12.35 15.85
CA GLU A 704 -6.76 -13.41 16.25
C GLU A 704 -5.44 -12.79 16.73
N TRP A 705 -4.93 -11.79 16.03
CA TRP A 705 -3.71 -11.08 16.36
C TRP A 705 -3.78 -10.33 17.69
N ARG A 706 -4.84 -9.56 17.94
CA ARG A 706 -5.07 -8.81 19.18
C ARG A 706 -5.03 -9.70 20.41
N ARG A 707 -5.57 -10.92 20.31
CA ARG A 707 -5.45 -11.93 21.39
C ARG A 707 -4.01 -12.37 21.60
N MET A 708 -3.27 -12.58 20.51
CA MET A 708 -1.87 -13.05 20.58
C MET A 708 -0.94 -12.01 21.20
N VAL A 709 -1.16 -10.73 20.99
CA VAL A 709 -0.34 -9.64 21.56
C VAL A 709 -0.89 -9.08 22.86
N GLY A 710 -2.01 -9.62 23.38
CA GLY A 710 -2.64 -9.14 24.61
C GLY A 710 -3.34 -7.79 24.46
N ALA A 711 -3.74 -7.43 23.28
CA ALA A 711 -4.47 -6.19 22.96
C ALA A 711 -5.99 -6.38 22.91
N GLU A 712 -6.53 -7.49 23.39
CA GLU A 712 -7.96 -7.77 23.52
C GLU A 712 -8.28 -8.20 24.94
N SER A 713 -9.43 -7.81 25.47
CA SER A 713 -9.91 -8.30 26.77
C SER A 713 -11.01 -9.36 26.64
N GLY A 714 -11.00 -10.32 27.54
CA GLY A 714 -12.05 -11.31 27.68
C GLY A 714 -12.57 -11.39 29.11
N LEU A 715 -13.90 -11.29 29.31
CA LEU A 715 -14.53 -11.34 30.64
C LEU A 715 -13.99 -10.29 31.63
N GLY A 716 -13.48 -9.15 31.14
CA GLY A 716 -12.94 -8.05 31.96
C GLY A 716 -11.47 -8.22 32.36
N PHE A 717 -10.73 -9.09 31.70
CA PHE A 717 -9.28 -9.25 31.83
C PHE A 717 -8.65 -9.31 30.45
N LEU A 718 -7.47 -8.68 30.28
CA LEU A 718 -6.67 -8.79 29.06
C LEU A 718 -6.25 -10.25 28.84
N TYR A 719 -6.22 -10.69 27.58
CA TYR A 719 -5.57 -11.95 27.24
C TYR A 719 -4.07 -11.87 27.55
N GLU A 720 -3.48 -12.95 28.08
CA GLU A 720 -2.03 -13.03 28.23
C GLU A 720 -1.39 -13.07 26.84
N LYS A 721 -0.37 -12.23 26.63
CA LYS A 721 0.42 -12.22 25.39
C LYS A 721 1.05 -13.60 25.16
N ASP A 722 1.04 -14.08 23.94
CA ASP A 722 1.74 -15.31 23.54
C ASP A 722 3.27 -15.07 23.59
N ASP A 723 3.97 -15.82 24.45
CA ASP A 723 5.42 -15.72 24.63
C ASP A 723 6.24 -16.02 23.35
N SER A 724 5.65 -16.69 22.36
CA SER A 724 6.30 -16.96 21.08
C SER A 724 6.32 -15.73 20.15
N ILE A 725 5.47 -14.75 20.39
CA ILE A 725 5.38 -13.51 19.61
C ILE A 725 6.28 -12.45 20.25
N VAL A 726 7.40 -12.21 19.59
CA VAL A 726 8.44 -11.29 20.07
C VAL A 726 8.71 -10.19 19.06
N ASN A 727 9.07 -9.00 19.56
CA ASN A 727 9.53 -7.92 18.69
C ASN A 727 10.84 -8.29 17.97
N PRO A 728 11.10 -7.75 16.79
CA PRO A 728 12.36 -7.97 16.10
C PRO A 728 13.57 -7.61 16.97
N GLN A 729 14.60 -8.47 16.96
CA GLN A 729 15.75 -8.34 17.86
C GLN A 729 16.46 -6.97 17.74
N TRP A 730 16.44 -6.34 16.58
CA TRP A 730 17.09 -5.05 16.35
C TRP A 730 16.41 -3.89 17.12
N THR A 731 15.17 -4.06 17.60
CA THR A 731 14.44 -3.05 18.41
C THR A 731 14.80 -3.12 19.89
N THR A 732 15.38 -4.22 20.38
CA THR A 732 15.62 -4.44 21.80
C THR A 732 16.67 -3.52 22.42
N SER A 733 17.55 -2.93 21.60
CA SER A 733 18.66 -2.10 22.08
C SER A 733 18.24 -0.78 22.71
N TYR A 734 17.05 -0.25 22.37
CA TYR A 734 16.50 0.99 22.92
C TYR A 734 15.20 0.77 23.73
N ARG A 735 14.77 -0.49 23.92
CA ARG A 735 13.60 -0.85 24.73
C ARG A 735 14.01 -1.31 26.11
N GLU A 736 13.30 -0.85 27.15
CA GLU A 736 13.50 -1.26 28.53
C GLU A 736 12.27 -0.93 29.35
N GLU A 737 11.85 -1.84 30.25
CA GLU A 737 10.74 -1.56 31.15
C GLU A 737 11.16 -0.62 32.30
N LYS A 738 10.34 0.38 32.58
CA LYS A 738 10.65 1.41 33.58
C LYS A 738 10.64 0.87 34.98
N TRP A 739 9.68 0.00 35.29
CA TRP A 739 9.40 -0.44 36.69
C TRP A 739 9.90 -1.85 36.93
N HIS A 740 10.54 -2.04 38.09
CA HIS A 740 10.74 -3.38 38.63
C HIS A 740 9.53 -3.81 39.47
N TRP A 741 8.80 -4.81 38.97
CA TRP A 741 7.80 -5.50 39.76
C TRP A 741 8.42 -6.77 40.37
N GLU A 742 8.89 -6.73 41.64
CA GLU A 742 9.20 -7.94 42.39
C GLU A 742 7.89 -8.48 42.97
N TRP A 743 7.41 -9.58 42.44
CA TRP A 743 6.30 -10.36 43.02
C TRP A 743 6.82 -11.41 44.03
#